data_ec7aebbfb788409dc1c45d91049c617c
#
_entry.id   ec7aebbfb788409dc1c45d91049c617c
#
_cell.length_a   1.000
_cell.length_b   1.000
_cell.length_c   1.000
_cell.angle_alpha   90.00
_cell.angle_beta   90.00
_cell.angle_gamma   90.00
#
_symmetry.space_group_name_H-M   'P 1'
#
loop_
_entity.id
_entity.type
_entity.pdbx_description
1 polymer ?
#
loop_
_entity_poly.entity_id
_entity_poly.type
_entity_poly.pdbx_seq_one_letter_code
_entity_poly.pdbx_strand_id
1 'polypeptide(L)'
;MNSLIESILLFTIAAGSLSIVYGFFTGMNILNSSAGNAKMQEIASAIQIGAKAYLARQYKTIAVVGVVVLVIIFFVFSPLVGLGYFIGATLSGIAGYVGMLVSVQANVRTAEASRKGLASGLAVAFKSGAVTGMLVAGLALLAIAVYYYFLLKAGIDDREVINALVALGFGASLISIFARLGGGIFTKGADVGADLVGKVEAGIPEDDPRNPAVIADNVGDNVGDCAGMAADLFETYAVTIVATMVLSSIFFYGDINMMIYPLTIGGACILTSILGTFFVKLGKSKNVMNALYKGFVVSAVSSLIILYPVTDYVIGFASEYTVNGKSFTGMSLYYCGIIGLVITGLLIWITEYYTGTEYRPVRSIAKSSTTGHGTNVIQGLAVSMEATAIPALIIVAGILATNSIAGLYGIAISVTTMLALAGMVVALDAYGPVTDNAGGIAEMAKLPNSVRKTTDALDAVGNTTKAVTKGYAIGSAGLGALVLFAAYVEDIKHFSGVAGSKLEGIVVTFDLSNPYVVVGLLIGGMLPYLFGSMGMQAVGRAGGAVVVEVRRQFKKYPGIMKGKQKPDYAKLVDLLTLAAIREMIIPSLLPVLSPIVLYFVILAIGGQVAALAAVGAMLLGVIITGLFVAVSMTAGGGAWDNAKKYIEDGNHGGKGSEAHKAAVTGDTVGDPYKDTAGPAVNPMIKITNIVALLLLAVIAG
;
A
#
# COMPACT_ATOMS: atom_id res chain seq x y z
N MET A 1 17.97 31.06 -3.80
CA MET A 1 18.16 29.65 -4.26
C MET A 1 19.32 29.68 -5.28
N ASN A 2 20.34 28.81 -5.09
CA ASN A 2 21.49 28.68 -6.01
C ASN A 2 21.04 28.03 -7.33
N SER A 3 21.67 28.36 -8.47
CA SER A 3 21.36 27.80 -9.80
C SER A 3 21.46 26.26 -9.86
N LEU A 4 22.37 25.67 -9.09
CA LEU A 4 22.52 24.22 -8.98
C LEU A 4 21.28 23.57 -8.35
N ILE A 5 20.83 24.07 -7.20
CA ILE A 5 19.66 23.59 -6.47
C ILE A 5 18.40 23.71 -7.34
N GLU A 6 18.24 24.83 -8.03
CA GLU A 6 17.14 25.04 -8.97
C GLU A 6 17.16 24.01 -10.09
N SER A 7 18.32 23.72 -10.67
CA SER A 7 18.48 22.72 -11.74
C SER A 7 18.13 21.32 -11.28
N ILE A 8 18.53 20.93 -10.06
CA ILE A 8 18.21 19.62 -9.48
C ILE A 8 16.71 19.49 -9.21
N LEU A 9 16.07 20.51 -8.65
CA LEU A 9 14.62 20.49 -8.43
C LEU A 9 13.85 20.46 -9.75
N LEU A 10 14.26 21.21 -10.76
CA LEU A 10 13.65 21.16 -12.09
C LEU A 10 13.83 19.79 -12.75
N PHE A 11 14.99 19.15 -12.61
CA PHE A 11 15.20 17.76 -13.04
C PHE A 11 14.21 16.81 -12.36
N THR A 12 14.04 16.93 -11.05
CA THR A 12 13.11 16.10 -10.27
C THR A 12 11.67 16.29 -10.72
N ILE A 13 11.26 17.55 -10.93
CA ILE A 13 9.93 17.89 -11.46
C ILE A 13 9.75 17.35 -12.88
N ALA A 14 10.77 17.46 -13.73
CA ALA A 14 10.71 16.93 -15.09
C ALA A 14 10.59 15.40 -15.10
N ALA A 15 11.31 14.69 -14.23
CA ALA A 15 11.23 13.24 -14.09
C ALA A 15 9.83 12.79 -13.62
N GLY A 16 9.27 13.46 -12.60
CA GLY A 16 7.90 13.21 -12.16
C GLY A 16 6.86 13.48 -13.25
N SER A 17 7.02 14.58 -14.00
CA SER A 17 6.15 14.93 -15.13
C SER A 17 6.24 13.91 -16.26
N LEU A 18 7.43 13.40 -16.56
CA LEU A 18 7.64 12.35 -17.57
C LEU A 18 6.90 11.06 -17.18
N SER A 19 6.85 10.72 -15.90
CA SER A 19 6.09 9.58 -15.38
C SER A 19 4.59 9.72 -15.67
N ILE A 20 4.03 10.91 -15.49
CA ILE A 20 2.62 11.20 -15.80
C ILE A 20 2.37 11.10 -17.30
N VAL A 21 3.25 11.67 -18.10
CA VAL A 21 3.18 11.61 -19.58
C VAL A 21 3.23 10.15 -20.06
N TYR A 22 4.13 9.34 -19.50
CA TYR A 22 4.20 7.91 -19.78
C TYR A 22 2.88 7.20 -19.43
N GLY A 23 2.34 7.46 -18.23
CA GLY A 23 1.06 6.90 -17.78
C GLY A 23 -0.09 7.29 -18.72
N PHE A 24 -0.16 8.54 -19.13
CA PHE A 24 -1.19 9.04 -20.07
C PHE A 24 -1.15 8.32 -21.42
N PHE A 25 0.01 8.28 -22.07
CA PHE A 25 0.14 7.62 -23.39
C PHE A 25 -0.07 6.10 -23.29
N THR A 26 0.40 5.47 -22.21
CA THR A 26 0.18 4.03 -21.99
C THR A 26 -1.31 3.75 -21.74
N GLY A 27 -1.99 4.57 -20.96
CA GLY A 27 -3.43 4.49 -20.73
C GLY A 27 -4.24 4.64 -22.02
N MET A 28 -3.91 5.64 -22.85
CA MET A 28 -4.53 5.79 -24.19
C MET A 28 -4.30 4.57 -25.07
N ASN A 29 -3.12 3.99 -25.05
CA ASN A 29 -2.83 2.76 -25.81
C ASN A 29 -3.72 1.58 -25.37
N ILE A 30 -3.96 1.43 -24.06
CA ILE A 30 -4.89 0.43 -23.52
C ILE A 30 -6.32 0.72 -24.01
N LEU A 31 -6.79 1.95 -23.83
CA LEU A 31 -8.16 2.32 -24.20
C LEU A 31 -8.47 2.13 -25.70
N ASN A 32 -7.48 2.29 -26.57
CA ASN A 32 -7.59 2.06 -28.00
C ASN A 32 -7.54 0.57 -28.40
N SER A 33 -7.23 -0.34 -27.46
CA SER A 33 -7.23 -1.78 -27.69
C SER A 33 -8.67 -2.33 -27.75
N SER A 34 -8.87 -3.43 -28.48
CA SER A 34 -10.17 -4.07 -28.61
C SER A 34 -10.76 -4.49 -27.26
N ALA A 35 -12.03 -4.17 -27.03
CA ALA A 35 -12.81 -4.59 -25.87
C ALA A 35 -13.56 -5.91 -26.08
N GLY A 36 -13.28 -6.64 -27.17
CA GLY A 36 -13.87 -7.93 -27.45
C GLY A 36 -15.31 -7.87 -27.96
N ASN A 37 -16.04 -8.98 -27.82
CA ASN A 37 -17.40 -9.13 -28.36
C ASN A 37 -18.45 -8.43 -27.48
N ALA A 38 -19.70 -8.37 -27.98
CA ALA A 38 -20.81 -7.69 -27.28
C ALA A 38 -21.08 -8.22 -25.87
N LYS A 39 -20.91 -9.54 -25.64
CA LYS A 39 -21.12 -10.16 -24.32
C LYS A 39 -20.05 -9.74 -23.31
N MET A 40 -18.79 -9.69 -23.72
CA MET A 40 -17.68 -9.19 -22.91
C MET A 40 -17.90 -7.71 -22.55
N GLN A 41 -18.33 -6.90 -23.49
CA GLN A 41 -18.60 -5.48 -23.29
C GLN A 41 -19.79 -5.24 -22.36
N GLU A 42 -20.84 -6.08 -22.43
CA GLU A 42 -21.97 -6.03 -21.49
C GLU A 42 -21.53 -6.26 -20.04
N ILE A 43 -20.71 -7.28 -19.81
CA ILE A 43 -20.16 -7.60 -18.48
C ILE A 43 -19.24 -6.48 -17.99
N ALA A 44 -18.31 -6.03 -18.84
CA ALA A 44 -17.42 -4.92 -18.54
C ALA A 44 -18.17 -3.63 -18.21
N SER A 45 -19.28 -3.36 -18.89
CA SER A 45 -20.13 -2.20 -18.61
C SER A 45 -20.77 -2.30 -17.22
N ALA A 46 -21.22 -3.49 -16.79
CA ALA A 46 -21.77 -3.69 -15.46
C ALA A 46 -20.70 -3.43 -14.37
N ILE A 47 -19.49 -3.95 -14.57
CA ILE A 47 -18.34 -3.69 -13.66
C ILE A 47 -18.01 -2.19 -13.62
N GLN A 48 -17.96 -1.51 -14.77
CA GLN A 48 -17.68 -0.07 -14.87
C GLN A 48 -18.73 0.79 -14.16
N ILE A 49 -20.01 0.44 -14.29
CA ILE A 49 -21.11 1.15 -13.60
C ILE A 49 -20.96 0.97 -12.08
N GLY A 50 -20.71 -0.24 -11.62
CA GLY A 50 -20.46 -0.52 -10.20
C GLY A 50 -19.24 0.23 -9.66
N ALA A 51 -18.13 0.21 -10.39
CA ALA A 51 -16.91 0.92 -10.04
C ALA A 51 -17.11 2.42 -9.91
N LYS A 52 -17.82 3.04 -10.87
CA LYS A 52 -18.14 4.48 -10.83
C LYS A 52 -19.05 4.82 -9.66
N ALA A 53 -20.06 3.98 -9.37
CA ALA A 53 -20.97 4.18 -8.24
C ALA A 53 -20.23 4.12 -6.90
N TYR A 54 -19.35 3.14 -6.73
CA TYR A 54 -18.47 3.01 -5.56
C TYR A 54 -17.59 4.24 -5.39
N LEU A 55 -16.80 4.60 -6.42
CA LEU A 55 -15.90 5.74 -6.38
C LEU A 55 -16.64 7.05 -6.05
N ALA A 56 -17.77 7.32 -6.70
CA ALA A 56 -18.53 8.54 -6.47
C ALA A 56 -18.98 8.66 -5.02
N ARG A 57 -19.45 7.57 -4.41
CA ARG A 57 -19.92 7.57 -3.02
C ARG A 57 -18.76 7.66 -2.01
N GLN A 58 -17.72 6.86 -2.20
CA GLN A 58 -16.56 6.85 -1.30
C GLN A 58 -15.81 8.18 -1.34
N TYR A 59 -15.49 8.69 -2.52
CA TYR A 59 -14.76 9.96 -2.66
C TYR A 59 -15.57 11.17 -2.17
N LYS A 60 -16.90 11.14 -2.30
CA LYS A 60 -17.76 12.17 -1.67
C LYS A 60 -17.63 12.13 -0.14
N THR A 61 -17.65 10.96 0.47
CA THR A 61 -17.49 10.81 1.92
C THR A 61 -16.10 11.28 2.37
N ILE A 62 -15.06 10.86 1.67
CA ILE A 62 -13.67 11.27 1.93
C ILE A 62 -13.52 12.79 1.79
N ALA A 63 -14.12 13.40 0.75
CA ALA A 63 -14.06 14.84 0.54
C ALA A 63 -14.72 15.63 1.69
N VAL A 64 -15.85 15.17 2.22
CA VAL A 64 -16.50 15.80 3.37
C VAL A 64 -15.59 15.77 4.60
N VAL A 65 -15.02 14.61 4.94
CA VAL A 65 -14.08 14.48 6.06
C VAL A 65 -12.82 15.30 5.81
N GLY A 66 -12.28 15.25 4.58
CA GLY A 66 -11.09 15.97 4.17
C GLY A 66 -11.24 17.49 4.29
N VAL A 67 -12.39 18.05 3.93
CA VAL A 67 -12.68 19.49 4.09
C VAL A 67 -12.75 19.87 5.57
N VAL A 68 -13.38 19.05 6.42
CA VAL A 68 -13.43 19.32 7.87
C VAL A 68 -12.00 19.36 8.45
N VAL A 69 -11.18 18.39 8.11
CA VAL A 69 -9.77 18.33 8.57
C VAL A 69 -8.97 19.52 8.00
N LEU A 70 -9.17 19.88 6.73
CA LEU A 70 -8.53 21.04 6.10
C LEU A 70 -8.83 22.34 6.87
N VAL A 71 -10.08 22.55 7.24
CA VAL A 71 -10.50 23.73 8.02
C VAL A 71 -9.82 23.74 9.38
N ILE A 72 -9.75 22.59 10.06
CA ILE A 72 -9.04 22.48 11.34
C ILE A 72 -7.56 22.86 11.18
N ILE A 73 -6.87 22.26 10.21
CA ILE A 73 -5.44 22.53 9.96
C ILE A 73 -5.21 24.01 9.61
N PHE A 74 -6.08 24.60 8.79
CA PHE A 74 -5.97 26.00 8.39
C PHE A 74 -6.02 26.96 9.58
N PHE A 75 -6.86 26.68 10.58
CA PHE A 75 -6.99 27.52 11.76
C PHE A 75 -6.00 27.19 12.87
N VAL A 76 -5.53 25.93 12.96
CA VAL A 76 -4.59 25.50 14.01
C VAL A 76 -3.15 25.85 13.64
N PHE A 77 -2.80 25.79 12.35
CA PHE A 77 -1.44 26.06 11.87
C PHE A 77 -1.38 27.36 11.02
N SER A 78 -1.30 27.20 9.71
CA SER A 78 -1.25 28.30 8.76
C SER A 78 -1.92 27.92 7.44
N PRO A 79 -2.22 28.92 6.58
CA PRO A 79 -2.72 28.65 5.23
C PRO A 79 -1.80 27.79 4.39
N LEU A 80 -0.48 27.93 4.53
CA LEU A 80 0.49 27.10 3.81
C LEU A 80 0.46 25.66 4.27
N VAL A 81 0.38 25.41 5.56
CA VAL A 81 0.23 24.04 6.10
C VAL A 81 -1.07 23.41 5.62
N GLY A 82 -2.20 24.19 5.61
CA GLY A 82 -3.46 23.76 5.02
C GLY A 82 -3.36 23.42 3.52
N LEU A 83 -2.62 24.22 2.75
CA LEU A 83 -2.39 23.98 1.33
C LEU A 83 -1.57 22.69 1.11
N GLY A 84 -0.55 22.43 1.93
CA GLY A 84 0.19 21.17 1.90
C GLY A 84 -0.72 19.96 2.08
N TYR A 85 -1.53 19.98 3.14
CA TYR A 85 -2.54 18.94 3.37
C TYR A 85 -3.47 18.74 2.15
N PHE A 86 -3.99 19.82 1.58
CA PHE A 86 -4.87 19.78 0.41
C PHE A 86 -4.19 19.15 -0.81
N ILE A 87 -2.94 19.52 -1.09
CA ILE A 87 -2.15 18.93 -2.19
C ILE A 87 -1.98 17.42 -1.99
N GLY A 88 -1.55 16.99 -0.80
CA GLY A 88 -1.34 15.57 -0.50
C GLY A 88 -2.62 14.76 -0.62
N ALA A 89 -3.72 15.22 -0.04
CA ALA A 89 -5.01 14.56 -0.13
C ALA A 89 -5.54 14.48 -1.58
N THR A 90 -5.47 15.58 -2.33
CA THR A 90 -6.00 15.63 -3.68
C THR A 90 -5.21 14.72 -4.63
N LEU A 91 -3.88 14.78 -4.60
CA LEU A 91 -3.04 14.00 -5.53
C LEU A 91 -3.03 12.51 -5.19
N SER A 92 -3.09 12.14 -3.91
CA SER A 92 -3.29 10.75 -3.49
C SER A 92 -4.64 10.21 -3.98
N GLY A 93 -5.70 11.01 -3.82
CA GLY A 93 -7.03 10.68 -4.33
C GLY A 93 -7.04 10.50 -5.86
N ILE A 94 -6.41 11.39 -6.60
CA ILE A 94 -6.30 11.32 -8.08
C ILE A 94 -5.56 10.04 -8.50
N ALA A 95 -4.46 9.69 -7.84
CA ALA A 95 -3.69 8.49 -8.17
C ALA A 95 -4.55 7.22 -8.05
N GLY A 96 -5.29 7.06 -6.95
CA GLY A 96 -6.20 5.93 -6.74
C GLY A 96 -7.38 5.94 -7.71
N TYR A 97 -8.01 7.09 -7.91
CA TYR A 97 -9.16 7.22 -8.80
C TYR A 97 -8.84 6.89 -10.26
N VAL A 98 -7.78 7.50 -10.81
CA VAL A 98 -7.38 7.27 -12.21
C VAL A 98 -6.85 5.85 -12.41
N GLY A 99 -6.03 5.36 -11.45
CA GLY A 99 -5.53 3.98 -11.49
C GLY A 99 -6.66 2.97 -11.57
N MET A 100 -7.69 3.10 -10.74
CA MET A 100 -8.86 2.22 -10.78
C MET A 100 -9.64 2.35 -12.09
N LEU A 101 -9.88 3.55 -12.61
CA LEU A 101 -10.61 3.72 -13.86
C LEU A 101 -9.90 3.05 -15.04
N VAL A 102 -8.57 3.17 -15.11
CA VAL A 102 -7.77 2.52 -16.19
C VAL A 102 -7.80 1.00 -16.00
N SER A 103 -7.65 0.50 -14.79
CA SER A 103 -7.69 -0.92 -14.46
C SER A 103 -9.01 -1.56 -14.88
N VAL A 104 -10.15 -0.98 -14.51
CA VAL A 104 -11.50 -1.46 -14.89
C VAL A 104 -11.67 -1.51 -16.40
N GLN A 105 -11.11 -0.56 -17.15
CA GLN A 105 -11.12 -0.57 -18.61
C GLN A 105 -10.17 -1.63 -19.20
N ALA A 106 -9.09 -1.94 -18.51
CA ALA A 106 -8.11 -2.93 -18.95
C ALA A 106 -8.60 -4.38 -18.78
N ASN A 107 -9.48 -4.66 -17.81
CA ASN A 107 -9.97 -6.00 -17.51
C ASN A 107 -10.48 -6.73 -18.78
N VAL A 108 -11.46 -6.16 -19.48
CA VAL A 108 -12.04 -6.74 -20.70
C VAL A 108 -11.04 -6.79 -21.86
N ARG A 109 -10.15 -5.82 -21.94
CA ARG A 109 -9.11 -5.76 -22.98
C ARG A 109 -8.03 -6.82 -22.78
N THR A 110 -7.75 -7.16 -21.52
CA THR A 110 -6.86 -8.27 -21.17
C THR A 110 -7.49 -9.62 -21.51
N ALA A 111 -8.79 -9.80 -21.23
CA ALA A 111 -9.52 -10.98 -21.64
C ALA A 111 -9.51 -11.14 -23.19
N GLU A 112 -9.76 -10.07 -23.93
CA GLU A 112 -9.70 -10.10 -25.41
C GLU A 112 -8.28 -10.33 -25.92
N ALA A 113 -7.26 -9.69 -25.32
CA ALA A 113 -5.87 -9.91 -25.70
C ALA A 113 -5.41 -11.36 -25.44
N SER A 114 -5.95 -12.00 -24.40
CA SER A 114 -5.67 -13.40 -24.05
C SER A 114 -6.15 -14.39 -25.11
N ARG A 115 -7.09 -14.01 -25.97
CA ARG A 115 -7.48 -14.80 -27.18
C ARG A 115 -6.34 -14.94 -28.19
N LYS A 116 -5.40 -13.97 -28.20
CA LYS A 116 -4.20 -14.00 -29.04
C LYS A 116 -3.03 -14.73 -28.38
N GLY A 117 -3.17 -15.12 -27.12
CA GLY A 117 -2.20 -15.88 -26.33
C GLY A 117 -1.59 -15.13 -25.15
N LEU A 118 -0.78 -15.84 -24.39
CA LEU A 118 -0.24 -15.42 -23.08
C LEU A 118 0.57 -14.11 -23.15
N ALA A 119 1.40 -13.94 -24.19
CA ALA A 119 2.22 -12.73 -24.34
C ALA A 119 1.36 -11.47 -24.55
N SER A 120 0.25 -11.58 -25.26
CA SER A 120 -0.64 -10.45 -25.53
C SER A 120 -1.45 -10.09 -24.29
N GLY A 121 -1.96 -11.08 -23.55
CA GLY A 121 -2.64 -10.88 -22.27
C GLY A 121 -1.73 -10.21 -21.24
N LEU A 122 -0.52 -10.74 -21.04
CA LEU A 122 0.50 -10.16 -20.16
C LEU A 122 0.78 -8.69 -20.51
N ALA A 123 0.95 -8.38 -21.80
CA ALA A 123 1.30 -7.03 -22.23
C ALA A 123 0.22 -6.00 -21.88
N VAL A 124 -1.06 -6.33 -22.01
CA VAL A 124 -2.17 -5.42 -21.67
C VAL A 124 -2.32 -5.29 -20.15
N ALA A 125 -2.33 -6.40 -19.43
CA ALA A 125 -2.48 -6.40 -17.97
C ALA A 125 -1.32 -5.64 -17.31
N PHE A 126 -0.08 -5.90 -17.69
CA PHE A 126 1.08 -5.20 -17.13
C PHE A 126 1.09 -3.71 -17.47
N LYS A 127 0.72 -3.32 -18.69
CA LYS A 127 0.60 -1.90 -19.05
C LYS A 127 -0.41 -1.17 -18.16
N SER A 128 -1.52 -1.82 -17.81
CA SER A 128 -2.49 -1.25 -16.88
C SER A 128 -1.87 -1.01 -15.49
N GLY A 129 -1.18 -2.00 -14.97
CA GLY A 129 -0.44 -1.85 -13.72
C GLY A 129 0.61 -0.74 -13.79
N ALA A 130 1.35 -0.66 -14.90
CA ALA A 130 2.36 0.37 -15.12
C ALA A 130 1.78 1.79 -15.14
N VAL A 131 0.56 1.98 -15.67
CA VAL A 131 -0.13 3.29 -15.57
C VAL A 131 -0.34 3.67 -14.11
N THR A 132 -0.91 2.77 -13.31
CA THR A 132 -1.14 3.02 -11.87
C THR A 132 0.17 3.30 -11.13
N GLY A 133 1.21 2.49 -11.36
CA GLY A 133 2.50 2.64 -10.70
C GLY A 133 3.20 3.95 -11.03
N MET A 134 3.20 4.33 -12.30
CA MET A 134 3.85 5.59 -12.73
C MET A 134 3.05 6.81 -12.28
N LEU A 135 1.72 6.75 -12.21
CA LEU A 135 0.91 7.81 -11.63
C LEU A 135 1.19 7.99 -10.13
N VAL A 136 1.28 6.90 -9.37
CA VAL A 136 1.57 6.94 -7.93
C VAL A 136 2.93 7.60 -7.67
N ALA A 137 4.00 7.07 -8.26
CA ALA A 137 5.35 7.60 -8.04
C ALA A 137 5.50 9.04 -8.56
N GLY A 138 4.98 9.31 -9.77
CA GLY A 138 5.07 10.63 -10.39
C GLY A 138 4.31 11.71 -9.63
N LEU A 139 3.05 11.46 -9.26
CA LEU A 139 2.23 12.44 -8.53
C LEU A 139 2.73 12.67 -7.10
N ALA A 140 3.21 11.62 -6.41
CA ALA A 140 3.77 11.77 -5.07
C ALA A 140 5.07 12.60 -5.10
N LEU A 141 5.96 12.32 -6.04
CA LEU A 141 7.19 13.11 -6.21
C LEU A 141 6.88 14.57 -6.59
N LEU A 142 5.95 14.78 -7.54
CA LEU A 142 5.55 16.13 -7.96
C LEU A 142 4.87 16.90 -6.82
N ALA A 143 4.03 16.24 -6.01
CA ALA A 143 3.41 16.88 -4.86
C ALA A 143 4.44 17.55 -3.95
N ILE A 144 5.52 16.83 -3.63
CA ILE A 144 6.56 17.34 -2.72
C ILE A 144 7.48 18.31 -3.47
N ALA A 145 8.02 17.93 -4.62
CA ALA A 145 9.05 18.69 -5.31
C ALA A 145 8.55 20.06 -5.80
N VAL A 146 7.35 20.11 -6.37
CA VAL A 146 6.73 21.36 -6.84
C VAL A 146 6.38 22.27 -5.66
N TYR A 147 5.77 21.68 -4.60
CA TYR A 147 5.39 22.46 -3.44
C TYR A 147 6.63 23.02 -2.72
N TYR A 148 7.64 22.20 -2.49
CA TYR A 148 8.90 22.61 -1.90
C TYR A 148 9.61 23.70 -2.72
N TYR A 149 9.64 23.56 -4.06
CA TYR A 149 10.20 24.57 -4.96
C TYR A 149 9.53 25.93 -4.81
N PHE A 150 8.19 25.98 -4.74
CA PHE A 150 7.46 27.24 -4.55
C PHE A 150 7.70 27.83 -3.16
N LEU A 151 7.73 27.02 -2.10
CA LEU A 151 7.98 27.49 -0.74
C LEU A 151 9.40 28.12 -0.64
N LEU A 152 10.42 27.48 -1.22
CA LEU A 152 11.78 28.02 -1.28
C LEU A 152 11.85 29.33 -2.07
N LYS A 153 11.18 29.42 -3.22
CA LYS A 153 11.14 30.67 -4.02
C LYS A 153 10.41 31.81 -3.30
N ALA A 154 9.40 31.50 -2.52
CA ALA A 154 8.68 32.48 -1.72
C ALA A 154 9.47 32.96 -0.49
N GLY A 155 10.62 32.33 -0.17
CA GLY A 155 11.44 32.70 0.98
C GLY A 155 10.76 32.36 2.32
N ILE A 156 9.96 31.30 2.35
CA ILE A 156 9.26 30.85 3.55
C ILE A 156 10.28 30.28 4.54
N ASP A 157 10.03 30.50 5.83
CA ASP A 157 10.86 29.98 6.91
C ASP A 157 10.96 28.45 6.90
N ASP A 158 12.15 27.92 7.14
CA ASP A 158 12.45 26.49 7.04
C ASP A 158 11.48 25.64 7.91
N ARG A 159 11.10 26.13 9.08
CA ARG A 159 10.18 25.42 9.97
C ARG A 159 8.76 25.36 9.40
N GLU A 160 8.28 26.45 8.82
CA GLU A 160 6.97 26.47 8.16
C GLU A 160 6.95 25.58 6.92
N VAL A 161 8.06 25.54 6.16
CA VAL A 161 8.25 24.58 5.05
C VAL A 161 8.11 23.16 5.52
N ILE A 162 8.79 22.79 6.60
CA ILE A 162 8.71 21.42 7.17
C ILE A 162 7.29 21.10 7.61
N ASN A 163 6.62 21.97 8.35
CA ASN A 163 5.24 21.76 8.79
C ASN A 163 4.29 21.59 7.60
N ALA A 164 4.48 22.35 6.53
CA ALA A 164 3.69 22.26 5.31
C ALA A 164 3.89 20.91 4.59
N LEU A 165 5.13 20.40 4.54
CA LEU A 165 5.44 19.10 3.95
C LEU A 165 4.91 17.93 4.82
N VAL A 166 5.00 18.03 6.14
CA VAL A 166 4.40 17.03 7.06
C VAL A 166 2.88 16.98 6.89
N ALA A 167 2.23 18.15 6.75
CA ALA A 167 0.79 18.22 6.49
C ALA A 167 0.41 17.64 5.11
N LEU A 168 1.28 17.77 4.09
CA LEU A 168 1.09 17.09 2.80
C LEU A 168 1.10 15.56 3.00
N GLY A 169 2.04 15.04 3.79
CA GLY A 169 2.06 13.63 4.19
C GLY A 169 0.77 13.23 4.90
N PHE A 170 0.27 14.05 5.83
CA PHE A 170 -0.98 13.79 6.53
C PHE A 170 -2.19 13.75 5.59
N GLY A 171 -2.26 14.66 4.61
CA GLY A 171 -3.30 14.63 3.58
C GLY A 171 -3.30 13.33 2.78
N ALA A 172 -2.13 12.86 2.37
CA ALA A 172 -1.96 11.57 1.70
C ALA A 172 -2.38 10.40 2.60
N SER A 173 -2.01 10.44 3.89
CA SER A 173 -2.34 9.41 4.87
C SER A 173 -3.85 9.29 5.12
N LEU A 174 -4.55 10.41 5.17
CA LEU A 174 -6.00 10.41 5.34
C LEU A 174 -6.70 9.70 4.17
N ILE A 175 -6.31 10.00 2.94
CA ILE A 175 -6.86 9.30 1.77
C ILE A 175 -6.52 7.81 1.80
N SER A 176 -5.29 7.49 2.14
CA SER A 176 -4.78 6.11 2.18
C SER A 176 -5.59 5.24 3.14
N ILE A 177 -5.83 5.69 4.38
CA ILE A 177 -6.56 4.88 5.36
C ILE A 177 -8.00 4.61 4.92
N PHE A 178 -8.69 5.63 4.36
CA PHE A 178 -10.04 5.48 3.86
C PHE A 178 -10.10 4.58 2.62
N ALA A 179 -9.19 4.76 1.67
CA ALA A 179 -9.15 3.97 0.45
C ALA A 179 -8.77 2.52 0.75
N ARG A 180 -7.77 2.30 1.62
CA ARG A 180 -7.26 0.96 1.93
C ARG A 180 -8.22 0.16 2.79
N LEU A 181 -8.72 0.74 3.89
CA LEU A 181 -9.64 0.05 4.79
C LEU A 181 -11.03 -0.09 4.18
N GLY A 182 -11.59 1.00 3.66
CA GLY A 182 -12.93 0.98 3.04
C GLY A 182 -12.97 0.10 1.79
N GLY A 183 -11.92 0.18 0.95
CA GLY A 183 -11.74 -0.67 -0.21
C GLY A 183 -11.63 -2.15 0.16
N GLY A 184 -10.81 -2.47 1.17
CA GLY A 184 -10.65 -3.83 1.67
C GLY A 184 -11.95 -4.44 2.23
N ILE A 185 -12.71 -3.65 3.01
CA ILE A 185 -14.03 -4.10 3.53
C ILE A 185 -15.00 -4.36 2.37
N PHE A 186 -15.03 -3.50 1.37
CA PHE A 186 -15.87 -3.67 0.19
C PHE A 186 -15.49 -4.94 -0.58
N THR A 187 -14.21 -5.06 -0.96
CA THR A 187 -13.69 -6.17 -1.74
C THR A 187 -13.97 -7.51 -1.05
N LYS A 188 -13.56 -7.64 0.20
CA LYS A 188 -13.69 -8.92 0.91
C LYS A 188 -15.08 -9.17 1.49
N GLY A 189 -15.88 -8.14 1.67
CA GLY A 189 -17.31 -8.31 1.93
C GLY A 189 -18.05 -8.90 0.71
N ALA A 190 -17.67 -8.50 -0.51
CA ALA A 190 -18.20 -9.08 -1.75
C ALA A 190 -17.77 -10.54 -1.92
N ASP A 191 -16.46 -10.79 -1.89
CA ASP A 191 -15.83 -12.08 -2.12
C ASP A 191 -16.33 -13.15 -1.12
N VAL A 192 -16.17 -12.91 0.19
CA VAL A 192 -16.67 -13.82 1.24
C VAL A 192 -18.17 -14.09 1.11
N GLY A 193 -18.97 -13.05 0.82
CA GLY A 193 -20.40 -13.20 0.63
C GLY A 193 -20.75 -13.97 -0.63
N ALA A 194 -20.02 -13.75 -1.74
CA ALA A 194 -20.19 -14.47 -2.99
C ALA A 194 -19.84 -15.95 -2.85
N ASP A 195 -18.73 -16.25 -2.17
CA ASP A 195 -18.23 -17.60 -1.95
C ASP A 195 -19.17 -18.42 -1.06
N LEU A 196 -19.59 -17.88 0.07
CA LEU A 196 -20.46 -18.60 1.01
C LEU A 196 -21.78 -19.01 0.37
N VAL A 197 -22.44 -18.13 -0.38
CA VAL A 197 -23.73 -18.47 -0.99
C VAL A 197 -23.54 -19.14 -2.35
N GLY A 198 -22.62 -18.69 -3.16
CA GLY A 198 -22.41 -19.23 -4.51
C GLY A 198 -21.78 -20.63 -4.48
N LYS A 199 -20.56 -20.72 -3.98
CA LYS A 199 -19.77 -21.96 -3.99
C LYS A 199 -20.28 -22.98 -2.97
N VAL A 200 -20.55 -22.55 -1.72
CA VAL A 200 -20.85 -23.48 -0.63
C VAL A 200 -22.34 -23.85 -0.60
N GLU A 201 -23.26 -22.87 -0.65
CA GLU A 201 -24.71 -23.16 -0.51
C GLU A 201 -25.35 -23.56 -1.84
N ALA A 202 -25.13 -22.77 -2.91
CA ALA A 202 -25.79 -22.98 -4.20
C ALA A 202 -25.05 -23.94 -5.13
N GLY A 203 -23.77 -24.23 -4.84
CA GLY A 203 -22.93 -25.11 -5.65
C GLY A 203 -22.69 -24.63 -7.08
N ILE A 204 -22.75 -23.31 -7.30
CA ILE A 204 -22.45 -22.70 -8.61
C ILE A 204 -20.96 -22.34 -8.67
N PRO A 205 -20.35 -22.37 -9.87
CA PRO A 205 -18.94 -22.01 -10.05
C PRO A 205 -18.62 -20.60 -9.58
N GLU A 206 -17.36 -20.33 -9.31
CA GLU A 206 -16.80 -18.99 -9.19
C GLU A 206 -17.05 -18.20 -10.46
N ASP A 207 -17.24 -16.89 -10.38
CA ASP A 207 -17.57 -16.00 -11.50
C ASP A 207 -18.87 -16.35 -12.26
N ASP A 208 -19.76 -17.16 -11.68
CA ASP A 208 -21.01 -17.48 -12.34
C ASP A 208 -21.96 -16.25 -12.37
N PRO A 209 -22.43 -15.81 -13.54
CA PRO A 209 -23.29 -14.62 -13.64
C PRO A 209 -24.66 -14.77 -12.96
N ARG A 210 -25.01 -15.95 -12.49
CA ARG A 210 -26.20 -16.17 -11.65
C ARG A 210 -25.98 -15.70 -10.20
N ASN A 211 -24.73 -15.58 -9.76
CA ASN A 211 -24.45 -15.04 -8.43
C ASN A 211 -24.64 -13.50 -8.44
N PRO A 212 -25.57 -12.94 -7.65
CA PRO A 212 -25.76 -11.49 -7.57
C PRO A 212 -24.52 -10.73 -7.12
N ALA A 213 -23.61 -11.36 -6.37
CA ALA A 213 -22.41 -10.75 -5.82
C ALA A 213 -21.23 -10.68 -6.81
N VAL A 214 -21.26 -11.45 -7.93
CA VAL A 214 -20.11 -11.56 -8.84
C VAL A 214 -19.61 -10.22 -9.40
N ILE A 215 -20.51 -9.29 -9.70
CA ILE A 215 -20.11 -7.96 -10.20
C ILE A 215 -19.53 -7.10 -9.09
N ALA A 216 -20.05 -7.22 -7.85
CA ALA A 216 -19.48 -6.51 -6.71
C ALA A 216 -18.08 -7.02 -6.37
N ASP A 217 -17.85 -8.31 -6.50
CA ASP A 217 -16.55 -8.97 -6.32
C ASP A 217 -15.53 -8.47 -7.35
N ASN A 218 -15.86 -8.54 -8.64
CA ASN A 218 -15.03 -7.99 -9.72
C ASN A 218 -14.76 -6.48 -9.59
N VAL A 219 -15.70 -5.69 -9.08
CA VAL A 219 -15.46 -4.27 -8.73
C VAL A 219 -14.49 -4.18 -7.57
N GLY A 220 -14.66 -5.04 -6.57
CA GLY A 220 -13.87 -5.11 -5.35
C GLY A 220 -12.38 -5.27 -5.61
N ASP A 221 -11.98 -6.17 -6.49
CA ASP A 221 -10.56 -6.39 -6.83
C ASP A 221 -9.88 -5.11 -7.31
N ASN A 222 -10.53 -4.36 -8.20
CA ASN A 222 -9.99 -3.09 -8.67
C ASN A 222 -9.99 -2.01 -7.56
N VAL A 223 -10.96 -2.04 -6.65
CA VAL A 223 -11.05 -1.13 -5.51
C VAL A 223 -9.90 -1.39 -4.52
N GLY A 224 -9.68 -2.65 -4.14
CA GLY A 224 -8.68 -3.04 -3.13
C GLY A 224 -7.25 -2.78 -3.59
N ASP A 225 -6.91 -3.35 -4.73
CA ASP A 225 -5.51 -3.44 -5.18
C ASP A 225 -5.11 -2.37 -6.23
N CYS A 226 -6.08 -1.68 -6.87
CA CYS A 226 -5.74 -0.53 -7.72
C CYS A 226 -5.96 0.80 -7.01
N ALA A 227 -7.14 1.05 -6.42
CA ALA A 227 -7.39 2.32 -5.74
C ALA A 227 -6.77 2.36 -4.33
N GLY A 228 -6.99 1.32 -3.52
CA GLY A 228 -6.50 1.24 -2.14
C GLY A 228 -4.98 1.17 -2.06
N MET A 229 -4.34 0.28 -2.84
CA MET A 229 -2.89 0.14 -2.86
C MET A 229 -2.18 1.34 -3.48
N ALA A 230 -2.78 1.97 -4.51
CA ALA A 230 -2.24 3.20 -5.09
C ALA A 230 -2.17 4.32 -4.04
N ALA A 231 -3.22 4.52 -3.26
CA ALA A 231 -3.23 5.51 -2.19
C ALA A 231 -2.24 5.18 -1.06
N ASP A 232 -2.11 3.90 -0.68
CA ASP A 232 -1.17 3.44 0.36
C ASP A 232 0.29 3.65 -0.05
N LEU A 233 0.67 3.30 -1.27
CA LEU A 233 2.04 3.49 -1.75
C LEU A 233 2.34 4.94 -2.13
N PHE A 234 1.35 5.72 -2.57
CA PHE A 234 1.50 7.18 -2.68
C PHE A 234 1.85 7.80 -1.32
N GLU A 235 1.07 7.45 -0.29
CA GLU A 235 1.33 7.88 1.08
C GLU A 235 2.72 7.45 1.55
N THR A 236 3.06 6.16 1.42
CA THR A 236 4.33 5.62 1.90
C THR A 236 5.51 6.32 1.24
N TYR A 237 5.44 6.55 -0.07
CA TYR A 237 6.45 7.27 -0.84
C TYR A 237 6.59 8.73 -0.38
N ALA A 238 5.48 9.46 -0.33
CA ALA A 238 5.48 10.86 0.05
C ALA A 238 5.95 11.07 1.50
N VAL A 239 5.39 10.29 2.42
CA VAL A 239 5.69 10.41 3.85
C VAL A 239 7.16 10.07 4.15
N THR A 240 7.74 9.07 3.49
CA THR A 240 9.14 8.69 3.73
C THR A 240 10.10 9.76 3.20
N ILE A 241 9.84 10.32 2.02
CA ILE A 241 10.65 11.44 1.50
C ILE A 241 10.55 12.62 2.45
N VAL A 242 9.34 13.01 2.86
CA VAL A 242 9.12 14.11 3.80
C VAL A 242 9.83 13.84 5.14
N ALA A 243 9.71 12.64 5.71
CA ALA A 243 10.40 12.29 6.96
C ALA A 243 11.93 12.39 6.83
N THR A 244 12.49 11.96 5.69
CA THR A 244 13.91 12.12 5.40
C THR A 244 14.30 13.60 5.28
N MET A 245 13.46 14.43 4.65
CA MET A 245 13.66 15.88 4.58
C MET A 245 13.59 16.55 5.96
N VAL A 246 12.66 16.09 6.83
CA VAL A 246 12.57 16.56 8.24
C VAL A 246 13.88 16.27 8.97
N LEU A 247 14.40 15.05 8.90
CA LEU A 247 15.71 14.72 9.50
C LEU A 247 16.85 15.53 8.88
N SER A 248 16.80 15.76 7.55
CA SER A 248 17.81 16.60 6.88
C SER A 248 17.82 18.02 7.43
N SER A 249 16.65 18.63 7.64
CA SER A 249 16.54 20.01 8.15
C SER A 249 17.07 20.15 9.59
N ILE A 250 16.98 19.08 10.39
CA ILE A 250 17.48 19.07 11.77
C ILE A 250 18.98 18.77 11.82
N PHE A 251 19.43 17.73 11.11
CA PHE A 251 20.83 17.27 11.20
C PHE A 251 21.80 18.13 10.41
N PHE A 252 21.33 18.73 9.30
CA PHE A 252 22.16 19.50 8.36
C PHE A 252 21.55 20.89 8.13
N TYR A 253 21.34 21.61 9.24
CA TYR A 253 20.72 22.93 9.21
C TYR A 253 21.42 23.86 8.20
N GLY A 254 20.64 24.39 7.26
CA GLY A 254 21.12 25.25 6.18
C GLY A 254 21.72 24.53 4.97
N ASP A 255 21.88 23.21 4.98
CA ASP A 255 22.33 22.44 3.81
C ASP A 255 21.15 21.97 2.96
N ILE A 256 20.81 22.77 1.95
CA ILE A 256 19.70 22.47 1.04
C ILE A 256 19.99 21.21 0.20
N ASN A 257 21.25 20.87 -0.07
CA ASN A 257 21.58 19.67 -0.85
C ASN A 257 21.11 18.40 -0.13
N MET A 258 21.28 18.34 1.18
CA MET A 258 20.78 17.24 2.00
C MET A 258 19.23 17.16 2.01
N MET A 259 18.56 18.33 1.93
CA MET A 259 17.09 18.39 1.83
C MET A 259 16.57 17.88 0.49
N ILE A 260 17.25 18.19 -0.62
CA ILE A 260 16.79 17.80 -1.97
C ILE A 260 17.27 16.41 -2.39
N TYR A 261 18.24 15.83 -1.71
CA TYR A 261 18.80 14.52 -2.06
C TYR A 261 17.75 13.40 -2.11
N PRO A 262 16.85 13.22 -1.11
CA PRO A 262 15.79 12.21 -1.21
C PRO A 262 14.83 12.44 -2.39
N LEU A 263 14.54 13.68 -2.74
CA LEU A 263 13.76 14.02 -3.94
C LEU A 263 14.48 13.64 -5.23
N THR A 264 15.78 13.87 -5.28
CA THR A 264 16.61 13.55 -6.45
C THR A 264 16.74 12.05 -6.66
N ILE A 265 16.87 11.27 -5.56
CA ILE A 265 16.79 9.80 -5.60
C ILE A 265 15.47 9.37 -6.24
N GLY A 266 14.35 9.92 -5.78
CA GLY A 266 13.02 9.63 -6.32
C GLY A 266 12.94 9.94 -7.82
N GLY A 267 13.41 11.11 -8.26
CA GLY A 267 13.42 11.52 -9.67
C GLY A 267 14.24 10.60 -10.56
N ALA A 268 15.47 10.27 -10.14
CA ALA A 268 16.35 9.39 -10.87
C ALA A 268 15.75 7.96 -11.01
N CYS A 269 15.18 7.42 -9.93
CA CYS A 269 14.63 6.07 -9.91
C CYS A 269 13.26 5.95 -10.62
N ILE A 270 12.52 7.04 -10.81
CA ILE A 270 11.36 7.05 -11.71
C ILE A 270 11.79 6.76 -13.16
N LEU A 271 12.89 7.35 -13.62
CA LEU A 271 13.39 7.10 -14.98
C LEU A 271 13.80 5.64 -15.17
N THR A 272 14.43 5.04 -14.17
CA THR A 272 14.80 3.62 -14.21
C THR A 272 13.59 2.68 -14.10
N SER A 273 12.55 3.09 -13.38
CA SER A 273 11.28 2.36 -13.32
C SER A 273 10.58 2.38 -14.68
N ILE A 274 10.51 3.52 -15.36
CA ILE A 274 10.00 3.62 -16.74
C ILE A 274 10.81 2.70 -17.67
N LEU A 275 12.14 2.74 -17.58
CA LEU A 275 13.02 1.87 -18.37
C LEU A 275 12.67 0.39 -18.13
N GLY A 276 12.51 -0.03 -16.87
CA GLY A 276 12.17 -1.42 -16.52
C GLY A 276 10.88 -1.91 -17.14
N THR A 277 9.87 -1.04 -17.31
CA THR A 277 8.59 -1.44 -17.92
C THR A 277 8.75 -1.97 -19.35
N PHE A 278 9.72 -1.48 -20.11
CA PHE A 278 9.98 -1.94 -21.49
C PHE A 278 10.59 -3.35 -21.56
N PHE A 279 11.12 -3.84 -20.44
CA PHE A 279 11.75 -5.17 -20.35
C PHE A 279 10.78 -6.25 -19.88
N VAL A 280 9.58 -5.91 -19.47
CA VAL A 280 8.53 -6.90 -19.15
C VAL A 280 7.98 -7.51 -20.44
N LYS A 281 8.63 -8.58 -20.87
CA LYS A 281 8.30 -9.33 -22.07
C LYS A 281 8.44 -10.82 -21.82
N LEU A 282 7.43 -11.59 -22.26
CA LEU A 282 7.43 -13.03 -22.13
C LEU A 282 8.63 -13.65 -22.89
N GLY A 283 9.43 -14.44 -22.18
CA GLY A 283 10.58 -15.12 -22.75
C GLY A 283 10.20 -16.45 -23.42
N LYS A 284 11.20 -17.18 -23.93
CA LYS A 284 11.03 -18.50 -24.58
C LYS A 284 10.45 -19.55 -23.59
N SER A 285 10.73 -19.45 -22.32
CA SER A 285 10.19 -20.33 -21.25
C SER A 285 8.69 -20.17 -21.02
N LYS A 286 8.05 -19.10 -21.55
CA LYS A 286 6.67 -18.74 -21.28
C LYS A 286 6.32 -18.56 -19.80
N ASN A 287 7.31 -18.34 -18.94
CA ASN A 287 7.10 -18.06 -17.52
C ASN A 287 6.79 -16.57 -17.32
N VAL A 288 5.57 -16.28 -16.84
CA VAL A 288 5.06 -14.93 -16.64
C VAL A 288 5.79 -14.23 -15.48
N MET A 289 6.02 -14.92 -14.35
CA MET A 289 6.72 -14.36 -13.21
C MET A 289 8.13 -13.90 -13.59
N ASN A 290 8.89 -14.71 -14.34
CA ASN A 290 10.20 -14.33 -14.83
C ASN A 290 10.17 -13.10 -15.73
N ALA A 291 9.10 -12.91 -16.53
CA ALA A 291 8.93 -11.71 -17.34
C ALA A 291 8.73 -10.45 -16.49
N LEU A 292 7.95 -10.54 -15.43
CA LEU A 292 7.71 -9.44 -14.47
C LEU A 292 8.97 -9.12 -13.67
N TYR A 293 9.65 -10.13 -13.12
CA TYR A 293 10.92 -9.96 -12.39
C TYR A 293 12.02 -9.38 -13.25
N LYS A 294 12.06 -9.71 -14.54
CA LYS A 294 13.04 -9.10 -15.44
C LYS A 294 12.91 -7.58 -15.48
N GLY A 295 11.69 -7.06 -15.58
CA GLY A 295 11.46 -5.61 -15.51
C GLY A 295 11.86 -5.01 -14.17
N PHE A 296 11.52 -5.69 -13.06
CA PHE A 296 11.89 -5.26 -11.72
C PHE A 296 13.41 -5.22 -11.52
N VAL A 297 14.13 -6.28 -11.90
CA VAL A 297 15.60 -6.37 -11.79
C VAL A 297 16.27 -5.29 -12.66
N VAL A 298 15.79 -5.05 -13.88
CA VAL A 298 16.31 -3.97 -14.72
C VAL A 298 16.11 -2.61 -14.04
N SER A 299 14.95 -2.35 -13.43
CA SER A 299 14.72 -1.13 -12.67
C SER A 299 15.70 -0.99 -11.50
N ALA A 300 15.87 -2.06 -10.70
CA ALA A 300 16.73 -2.06 -9.53
C ALA A 300 18.22 -1.86 -9.90
N VAL A 301 18.72 -2.61 -10.90
CA VAL A 301 20.13 -2.50 -11.36
C VAL A 301 20.38 -1.13 -12.00
N SER A 302 19.47 -0.63 -12.82
CA SER A 302 19.59 0.72 -13.40
C SER A 302 19.55 1.81 -12.32
N SER A 303 18.75 1.62 -11.26
CA SER A 303 18.74 2.52 -10.10
C SER A 303 20.08 2.51 -9.37
N LEU A 304 20.65 1.34 -9.14
CA LEU A 304 21.98 1.22 -8.56
C LEU A 304 23.04 2.02 -9.36
N ILE A 305 22.98 1.91 -10.68
CA ILE A 305 23.94 2.58 -11.57
C ILE A 305 23.73 4.11 -11.56
N ILE A 306 22.50 4.59 -11.67
CA ILE A 306 22.21 6.02 -11.76
C ILE A 306 22.40 6.73 -10.42
N LEU A 307 22.17 6.07 -9.31
CA LEU A 307 22.37 6.65 -7.98
C LEU A 307 23.84 6.96 -7.68
N TYR A 308 24.81 6.29 -8.34
CA TYR A 308 26.21 6.59 -8.17
C TYR A 308 26.54 8.05 -8.59
N PRO A 309 26.37 8.46 -9.87
CA PRO A 309 26.63 9.85 -10.26
C PRO A 309 25.67 10.84 -9.61
N VAL A 310 24.43 10.45 -9.29
CA VAL A 310 23.47 11.33 -8.61
C VAL A 310 23.96 11.70 -7.20
N THR A 311 24.44 10.74 -6.43
CA THR A 311 24.98 11.00 -5.09
C THR A 311 26.21 11.87 -5.14
N ASP A 312 27.14 11.60 -6.08
CA ASP A 312 28.34 12.41 -6.23
C ASP A 312 28.02 13.85 -6.65
N TYR A 313 27.07 14.02 -7.56
CA TYR A 313 26.68 15.34 -8.06
C TYR A 313 25.96 16.20 -7.02
N VAL A 314 25.09 15.60 -6.20
CA VAL A 314 24.25 16.33 -5.23
C VAL A 314 24.98 16.53 -3.91
N ILE A 315 25.64 15.49 -3.40
CA ILE A 315 26.26 15.45 -2.07
C ILE A 315 27.78 15.55 -2.15
N GLY A 316 28.39 14.92 -3.18
CA GLY A 316 29.84 14.74 -3.28
C GLY A 316 30.33 13.57 -2.44
N PHE A 317 31.00 12.61 -3.06
CA PHE A 317 31.47 11.39 -2.36
C PHE A 317 32.45 11.65 -1.23
N ALA A 318 33.28 12.70 -1.36
CA ALA A 318 34.29 13.07 -0.38
C ALA A 318 33.76 14.03 0.70
N SER A 319 32.55 14.54 0.58
CA SER A 319 31.96 15.44 1.58
C SER A 319 31.76 14.70 2.90
N GLU A 320 32.29 15.25 3.98
CA GLU A 320 32.20 14.67 5.32
C GLU A 320 31.10 15.33 6.12
N TYR A 321 30.33 14.52 6.80
CA TYR A 321 29.20 14.91 7.65
C TYR A 321 29.34 14.24 9.03
N THR A 322 28.86 14.91 10.06
CA THR A 322 28.83 14.35 11.41
C THR A 322 27.45 14.58 12.03
N VAL A 323 26.80 13.50 12.44
CA VAL A 323 25.47 13.50 13.08
C VAL A 323 25.54 12.68 14.36
N ASN A 324 25.16 13.27 15.48
CA ASN A 324 25.14 12.62 16.79
C ASN A 324 26.47 11.89 17.13
N GLY A 325 27.60 12.53 16.80
CA GLY A 325 28.96 12.02 17.06
C GLY A 325 29.43 10.94 16.07
N LYS A 326 28.65 10.63 15.03
CA LYS A 326 29.04 9.72 13.97
C LYS A 326 29.40 10.46 12.70
N SER A 327 30.63 10.25 12.21
CA SER A 327 31.10 10.80 10.94
C SER A 327 30.87 9.80 9.81
N PHE A 328 30.46 10.32 8.64
CA PHE A 328 30.25 9.56 7.42
C PHE A 328 30.45 10.46 6.19
N THR A 329 30.52 9.87 5.01
CA THR A 329 30.74 10.58 3.75
C THR A 329 29.56 10.44 2.79
N GLY A 330 29.54 11.21 1.69
CA GLY A 330 28.55 11.02 0.64
C GLY A 330 28.58 9.61 0.04
N MET A 331 29.77 8.98 -0.06
CA MET A 331 29.89 7.56 -0.47
C MET A 331 29.18 6.61 0.52
N SER A 332 29.21 6.93 1.80
CA SER A 332 28.48 6.16 2.83
C SER A 332 26.97 6.16 2.58
N LEU A 333 26.41 7.29 2.14
CA LEU A 333 24.99 7.39 1.79
C LEU A 333 24.65 6.57 0.56
N TYR A 334 25.53 6.53 -0.44
CA TYR A 334 25.34 5.63 -1.59
C TYR A 334 25.29 4.16 -1.16
N TYR A 335 26.17 3.72 -0.24
CA TYR A 335 26.11 2.37 0.30
C TYR A 335 24.81 2.10 1.08
N CYS A 336 24.29 3.07 1.81
CA CYS A 336 22.97 2.96 2.44
C CYS A 336 21.85 2.78 1.39
N GLY A 337 21.94 3.47 0.26
CA GLY A 337 21.04 3.29 -0.87
C GLY A 337 21.10 1.87 -1.47
N ILE A 338 22.30 1.32 -1.66
CA ILE A 338 22.47 -0.09 -2.08
C ILE A 338 21.79 -1.05 -1.11
N ILE A 339 21.98 -0.86 0.20
CA ILE A 339 21.36 -1.71 1.22
C ILE A 339 19.83 -1.64 1.11
N GLY A 340 19.24 -0.46 0.83
CA GLY A 340 17.81 -0.31 0.58
C GLY A 340 17.30 -1.16 -0.59
N LEU A 341 18.02 -1.15 -1.72
CA LEU A 341 17.70 -1.99 -2.88
C LEU A 341 17.83 -3.50 -2.56
N VAL A 342 18.84 -3.88 -1.78
CA VAL A 342 19.04 -5.28 -1.34
C VAL A 342 17.91 -5.73 -0.42
N ILE A 343 17.53 -4.90 0.57
CA ILE A 343 16.38 -5.18 1.46
C ILE A 343 15.11 -5.38 0.64
N THR A 344 14.87 -4.53 -0.35
CA THR A 344 13.71 -4.67 -1.26
C THR A 344 13.70 -6.04 -1.94
N GLY A 345 14.81 -6.44 -2.54
CA GLY A 345 14.92 -7.75 -3.19
C GLY A 345 14.71 -8.92 -2.23
N LEU A 346 15.28 -8.85 -1.02
CA LEU A 346 15.13 -9.88 0.00
C LEU A 346 13.71 -9.99 0.55
N LEU A 347 13.01 -8.88 0.76
CA LEU A 347 11.61 -8.88 1.20
C LEU A 347 10.69 -9.47 0.13
N ILE A 348 10.91 -9.14 -1.14
CA ILE A 348 10.20 -9.72 -2.27
C ILE A 348 10.40 -11.24 -2.30
N TRP A 349 11.65 -11.68 -2.26
CA TRP A 349 12.00 -13.10 -2.30
C TRP A 349 11.41 -13.90 -1.13
N ILE A 350 11.52 -13.39 0.10
CA ILE A 350 11.01 -14.15 1.26
C ILE A 350 9.47 -14.17 1.31
N THR A 351 8.82 -13.13 0.84
CA THR A 351 7.34 -13.12 0.74
C THR A 351 6.88 -14.14 -0.30
N GLU A 352 7.56 -14.24 -1.45
CA GLU A 352 7.29 -15.27 -2.45
C GLU A 352 7.48 -16.68 -1.86
N TYR A 353 8.52 -16.91 -1.06
CA TYR A 353 8.71 -18.19 -0.39
C TYR A 353 7.52 -18.60 0.48
N TYR A 354 6.93 -17.65 1.23
CA TYR A 354 5.80 -17.96 2.10
C TYR A 354 4.46 -18.06 1.36
N THR A 355 4.36 -17.48 0.18
CA THR A 355 3.09 -17.40 -0.56
C THR A 355 3.06 -18.16 -1.88
N GLY A 356 4.18 -18.60 -2.40
CA GLY A 356 4.26 -19.33 -3.68
C GLY A 356 3.87 -20.81 -3.57
N THR A 357 3.12 -21.30 -4.56
CA THR A 357 2.64 -22.69 -4.62
C THR A 357 3.76 -23.73 -4.71
N GLU A 358 4.94 -23.32 -5.12
CA GLU A 358 6.11 -24.19 -5.28
C GLU A 358 6.79 -24.51 -3.95
N TYR A 359 6.51 -23.73 -2.90
CA TYR A 359 7.24 -23.78 -1.64
C TYR A 359 6.50 -24.52 -0.51
N ARG A 360 7.27 -24.94 0.50
CA ARG A 360 6.80 -25.69 1.66
C ARG A 360 5.61 -25.04 2.40
N PRO A 361 5.59 -23.74 2.69
CA PRO A 361 4.51 -23.16 3.49
C PRO A 361 3.14 -23.40 2.88
N VAL A 362 2.96 -23.03 1.60
CA VAL A 362 1.70 -23.22 0.86
C VAL A 362 1.33 -24.70 0.75
N ARG A 363 2.28 -25.56 0.38
CA ARG A 363 2.04 -27.01 0.28
C ARG A 363 1.69 -27.65 1.62
N SER A 364 2.19 -27.14 2.73
CA SER A 364 1.84 -27.63 4.07
C SER A 364 0.38 -27.34 4.43
N ILE A 365 -0.12 -26.16 4.06
CA ILE A 365 -1.53 -25.79 4.25
C ILE A 365 -2.42 -26.66 3.35
N ALA A 366 -2.06 -26.84 2.07
CA ALA A 366 -2.77 -27.70 1.14
C ALA A 366 -2.82 -29.16 1.64
N LYS A 367 -1.72 -29.68 2.18
CA LYS A 367 -1.68 -31.01 2.78
C LYS A 367 -2.60 -31.11 4.01
N SER A 368 -2.61 -30.11 4.89
CA SER A 368 -3.45 -30.09 6.07
C SER A 368 -4.95 -30.03 5.73
N SER A 369 -5.29 -29.51 4.55
CA SER A 369 -6.66 -29.50 4.03
C SER A 369 -7.23 -30.93 3.82
N THR A 370 -6.37 -31.93 3.59
CA THR A 370 -6.81 -33.33 3.42
C THR A 370 -7.37 -33.94 4.71
N THR A 371 -7.10 -33.38 5.86
CA THR A 371 -7.58 -33.84 7.16
C THR A 371 -8.76 -33.02 7.69
N GLY A 372 -9.12 -31.92 7.04
CA GLY A 372 -10.34 -31.15 7.32
C GLY A 372 -10.14 -29.66 7.50
N HIS A 373 -11.24 -28.96 7.74
CA HIS A 373 -11.31 -27.50 7.85
C HIS A 373 -10.48 -26.97 9.03
N GLY A 374 -10.60 -27.58 10.21
CA GLY A 374 -9.89 -27.14 11.42
C GLY A 374 -8.37 -27.23 11.27
N THR A 375 -7.87 -28.30 10.68
CA THR A 375 -6.42 -28.50 10.45
C THR A 375 -5.86 -27.56 9.39
N ASN A 376 -6.63 -27.21 8.37
CA ASN A 376 -6.28 -26.16 7.42
C ASN A 376 -6.11 -24.81 8.13
N VAL A 377 -7.09 -24.40 8.95
CA VAL A 377 -7.05 -23.12 9.68
C VAL A 377 -5.86 -23.09 10.64
N ILE A 378 -5.61 -24.15 11.41
CA ILE A 378 -4.47 -24.25 12.34
C ILE A 378 -3.14 -24.10 11.58
N GLN A 379 -2.98 -24.83 10.47
CA GLN A 379 -1.73 -24.77 9.71
C GLN A 379 -1.49 -23.41 9.06
N GLY A 380 -2.55 -22.76 8.56
CA GLY A 380 -2.44 -21.42 8.00
C GLY A 380 -2.07 -20.37 9.05
N LEU A 381 -2.65 -20.44 10.26
CA LEU A 381 -2.25 -19.58 11.39
C LEU A 381 -0.79 -19.83 11.78
N ALA A 382 -0.35 -21.08 11.81
CA ALA A 382 1.05 -21.40 12.10
C ALA A 382 2.02 -20.80 11.05
N VAL A 383 1.70 -20.95 9.75
CA VAL A 383 2.48 -20.34 8.65
C VAL A 383 2.43 -18.82 8.74
N SER A 384 1.28 -18.23 9.07
CA SER A 384 1.11 -16.78 9.28
C SER A 384 2.08 -16.23 10.34
N MET A 385 2.22 -16.92 11.47
CA MET A 385 3.16 -16.54 12.53
C MET A 385 4.62 -16.76 12.11
N GLU A 386 4.93 -17.91 11.49
CA GLU A 386 6.27 -18.25 11.01
C GLU A 386 6.79 -17.24 10.00
N ALA A 387 5.92 -16.73 9.13
CA ALA A 387 6.26 -15.79 8.06
C ALA A 387 6.78 -14.43 8.56
N THR A 388 6.64 -14.11 9.82
CA THR A 388 7.13 -12.86 10.40
C THR A 388 8.64 -12.87 10.66
N ALA A 389 9.23 -14.03 10.89
CA ALA A 389 10.58 -14.16 11.44
C ALA A 389 11.67 -13.63 10.48
N ILE A 390 11.71 -14.15 9.25
CA ILE A 390 12.78 -13.78 8.30
C ILE A 390 12.64 -12.34 7.81
N PRO A 391 11.45 -11.80 7.47
CA PRO A 391 11.32 -10.39 7.16
C PRO A 391 11.78 -9.47 8.30
N ALA A 392 11.46 -9.80 9.55
CA ALA A 392 11.95 -9.04 10.70
C ALA A 392 13.48 -9.06 10.80
N LEU A 393 14.12 -10.21 10.58
CA LEU A 393 15.59 -10.33 10.59
C LEU A 393 16.23 -9.55 9.44
N ILE A 394 15.63 -9.53 8.23
CA ILE A 394 16.09 -8.71 7.11
C ILE A 394 16.06 -7.22 7.48
N ILE A 395 14.95 -6.77 8.07
CA ILE A 395 14.79 -5.38 8.52
C ILE A 395 15.82 -5.04 9.60
N VAL A 396 16.00 -5.90 10.60
CA VAL A 396 16.98 -5.72 11.67
C VAL A 396 18.40 -5.63 11.10
N ALA A 397 18.77 -6.52 10.18
CA ALA A 397 20.08 -6.48 9.53
C ALA A 397 20.28 -5.18 8.73
N GLY A 398 19.22 -4.73 8.02
CA GLY A 398 19.24 -3.46 7.29
C GLY A 398 19.43 -2.25 8.19
N ILE A 399 18.70 -2.18 9.32
CA ILE A 399 18.83 -1.12 10.31
C ILE A 399 20.24 -1.10 10.88
N LEU A 400 20.77 -2.24 11.31
CA LEU A 400 22.11 -2.33 11.90
C LEU A 400 23.20 -1.95 10.90
N ALA A 401 23.11 -2.42 9.67
CA ALA A 401 24.06 -2.10 8.61
C ALA A 401 24.08 -0.61 8.27
N THR A 402 22.91 -0.02 7.99
CA THR A 402 22.80 1.39 7.61
C THR A 402 23.12 2.32 8.77
N ASN A 403 22.69 1.98 10.00
CA ASN A 403 23.07 2.73 11.20
C ASN A 403 24.57 2.66 11.47
N SER A 404 25.23 1.51 11.22
CA SER A 404 26.69 1.41 11.36
C SER A 404 27.45 2.26 10.37
N ILE A 405 26.89 2.53 9.18
CA ILE A 405 27.52 3.31 8.10
C ILE A 405 27.27 4.81 8.28
N ALA A 406 26.03 5.27 8.42
CA ALA A 406 25.66 6.68 8.44
C ALA A 406 24.60 7.08 9.49
N GLY A 407 24.48 6.29 10.58
CA GLY A 407 23.54 6.58 11.67
C GLY A 407 22.08 6.57 11.23
N LEU A 408 21.24 7.33 11.92
CA LEU A 408 19.81 7.45 11.62
C LEU A 408 19.54 7.96 10.20
N TYR A 409 20.37 8.87 9.71
CA TYR A 409 20.22 9.38 8.34
C TYR A 409 20.50 8.31 7.28
N GLY A 410 21.41 7.37 7.55
CA GLY A 410 21.64 6.21 6.70
C GLY A 410 20.41 5.31 6.58
N ILE A 411 19.66 5.11 7.66
CA ILE A 411 18.38 4.39 7.64
C ILE A 411 17.38 5.13 6.74
N ALA A 412 17.26 6.45 6.89
CA ALA A 412 16.34 7.28 6.10
C ALA A 412 16.63 7.20 4.59
N ILE A 413 17.90 7.28 4.18
CA ILE A 413 18.30 7.12 2.77
C ILE A 413 18.05 5.72 2.25
N SER A 414 18.30 4.69 3.04
CA SER A 414 18.01 3.31 2.67
C SER A 414 16.52 3.11 2.35
N VAL A 415 15.64 3.59 3.21
CA VAL A 415 14.18 3.49 3.01
C VAL A 415 13.71 4.32 1.83
N THR A 416 14.26 5.53 1.66
CA THR A 416 14.00 6.38 0.50
C THR A 416 14.34 5.64 -0.80
N THR A 417 15.47 4.94 -0.84
CA THR A 417 15.90 4.19 -2.02
C THR A 417 15.04 2.92 -2.24
N MET A 418 14.60 2.25 -1.18
CA MET A 418 13.59 1.18 -1.30
C MET A 418 12.35 1.72 -2.04
N LEU A 419 11.80 2.83 -1.59
CA LEU A 419 10.57 3.41 -2.13
C LEU A 419 10.74 4.05 -3.51
N ALA A 420 11.95 4.37 -3.89
CA ALA A 420 12.24 4.86 -5.23
C ALA A 420 11.85 3.87 -6.35
N LEU A 421 11.73 2.57 -6.04
CA LEU A 421 11.19 1.54 -6.94
C LEU A 421 9.66 1.39 -6.87
N ALA A 422 8.96 2.21 -6.09
CA ALA A 422 7.51 2.07 -5.87
C ALA A 422 6.70 2.06 -7.17
N GLY A 423 7.10 2.84 -8.19
CA GLY A 423 6.45 2.84 -9.49
C GLY A 423 6.39 1.45 -10.15
N MET A 424 7.50 0.70 -10.10
CA MET A 424 7.56 -0.65 -10.64
C MET A 424 6.84 -1.66 -9.73
N VAL A 425 6.93 -1.51 -8.42
CA VAL A 425 6.26 -2.39 -7.46
C VAL A 425 4.73 -2.25 -7.56
N VAL A 426 4.21 -1.02 -7.63
CA VAL A 426 2.77 -0.78 -7.85
C VAL A 426 2.31 -1.34 -9.20
N ALA A 427 3.17 -1.28 -10.24
CA ALA A 427 2.85 -1.86 -11.53
C ALA A 427 2.67 -3.39 -11.44
N LEU A 428 3.45 -4.07 -10.61
CA LEU A 428 3.32 -5.50 -10.35
C LEU A 428 2.06 -5.83 -9.52
N ASP A 429 1.69 -4.98 -8.58
CA ASP A 429 0.50 -5.17 -7.76
C ASP A 429 -0.78 -5.00 -8.59
N ALA A 430 -0.93 -3.84 -9.24
CA ALA A 430 -2.10 -3.50 -10.03
C ALA A 430 -2.28 -4.35 -11.32
N TYR A 431 -1.29 -5.16 -11.68
CA TYR A 431 -1.40 -6.23 -12.68
C TYR A 431 -2.37 -7.33 -12.20
N GLY A 432 -2.36 -7.70 -10.92
CA GLY A 432 -3.14 -8.80 -10.35
C GLY A 432 -4.64 -8.67 -10.55
N PRO A 433 -5.30 -7.59 -10.07
CA PRO A 433 -6.75 -7.43 -10.22
C PRO A 433 -7.21 -7.37 -11.69
N VAL A 434 -6.35 -6.93 -12.61
CA VAL A 434 -6.68 -6.92 -14.03
C VAL A 434 -6.70 -8.33 -14.62
N THR A 435 -5.81 -9.21 -14.18
CA THR A 435 -5.76 -10.60 -14.64
C THR A 435 -6.87 -11.44 -14.04
N ASP A 436 -7.18 -11.24 -12.76
CA ASP A 436 -8.29 -11.86 -12.05
C ASP A 436 -9.62 -11.54 -12.74
N ASN A 437 -9.94 -10.26 -12.85
CA ASN A 437 -11.15 -9.80 -13.57
C ASN A 437 -11.20 -10.22 -15.05
N ALA A 438 -10.07 -10.34 -15.73
CA ALA A 438 -10.04 -10.87 -17.09
C ALA A 438 -10.47 -12.33 -17.14
N GLY A 439 -10.11 -13.12 -16.11
CA GLY A 439 -10.58 -14.48 -15.89
C GLY A 439 -12.09 -14.54 -15.67
N GLY A 440 -12.62 -13.71 -14.76
CA GLY A 440 -14.04 -13.60 -14.49
C GLY A 440 -14.86 -13.20 -15.73
N ILE A 441 -14.38 -12.21 -16.50
CA ILE A 441 -15.03 -11.82 -17.76
C ILE A 441 -15.00 -12.98 -18.77
N ALA A 442 -13.90 -13.73 -18.88
CA ALA A 442 -13.78 -14.86 -19.77
C ALA A 442 -14.78 -15.97 -19.41
N GLU A 443 -14.97 -16.25 -18.13
CA GLU A 443 -15.94 -17.22 -17.61
C GLU A 443 -17.38 -16.76 -17.88
N MET A 444 -17.75 -15.55 -17.44
CA MET A 444 -19.09 -14.98 -17.63
C MET A 444 -19.49 -14.85 -19.10
N ALA A 445 -18.53 -14.53 -19.97
CA ALA A 445 -18.76 -14.43 -21.41
C ALA A 445 -18.72 -15.78 -22.14
N LYS A 446 -18.41 -16.86 -21.41
CA LYS A 446 -18.28 -18.24 -21.95
C LYS A 446 -17.29 -18.29 -23.12
N LEU A 447 -16.10 -17.72 -22.93
CA LEU A 447 -15.04 -17.77 -23.91
C LEU A 447 -14.46 -19.20 -24.03
N PRO A 448 -13.79 -19.54 -25.16
CA PRO A 448 -13.18 -20.86 -25.31
C PRO A 448 -12.21 -21.22 -24.18
N ASN A 449 -12.13 -22.50 -23.81
CA ASN A 449 -11.23 -22.97 -22.73
C ASN A 449 -9.76 -22.59 -22.94
N SER A 450 -9.31 -22.40 -24.18
CA SER A 450 -7.95 -21.92 -24.47
C SER A 450 -7.71 -20.51 -23.93
N VAL A 451 -8.72 -19.65 -23.95
CA VAL A 451 -8.66 -18.29 -23.39
C VAL A 451 -8.65 -18.36 -21.88
N ARG A 452 -9.54 -19.18 -21.28
CA ARG A 452 -9.58 -19.38 -19.82
C ARG A 452 -8.24 -19.88 -19.30
N LYS A 453 -7.63 -20.89 -19.94
CA LYS A 453 -6.28 -21.36 -19.57
C LYS A 453 -5.22 -20.24 -19.61
N THR A 454 -5.36 -19.31 -20.54
CA THR A 454 -4.45 -18.16 -20.63
C THR A 454 -4.68 -17.17 -19.49
N THR A 455 -5.94 -16.83 -19.21
CA THR A 455 -6.27 -15.92 -18.09
C THR A 455 -5.91 -16.52 -16.74
N ASP A 456 -6.16 -17.81 -16.52
CA ASP A 456 -5.80 -18.53 -15.30
C ASP A 456 -4.29 -18.54 -15.07
N ALA A 457 -3.49 -18.72 -16.13
CA ALA A 457 -2.03 -18.65 -16.04
C ALA A 457 -1.52 -17.23 -15.71
N LEU A 458 -2.22 -16.19 -16.13
CA LEU A 458 -1.91 -14.80 -15.78
C LEU A 458 -2.33 -14.51 -14.33
N ASP A 459 -3.51 -14.96 -13.93
CA ASP A 459 -4.07 -14.75 -12.59
C ASP A 459 -3.26 -15.46 -11.50
N ALA A 460 -2.82 -16.70 -11.72
CA ALA A 460 -1.96 -17.42 -10.78
C ALA A 460 -0.68 -16.63 -10.43
N VAL A 461 -0.12 -15.91 -11.40
CA VAL A 461 1.01 -15.02 -11.17
C VAL A 461 0.55 -13.71 -10.51
N GLY A 462 -0.63 -13.20 -10.88
CA GLY A 462 -1.25 -12.02 -10.27
C GLY A 462 -1.40 -12.13 -8.75
N ASN A 463 -1.84 -13.29 -8.26
CA ASN A 463 -1.98 -13.53 -6.81
C ASN A 463 -0.61 -13.55 -6.09
N THR A 464 0.42 -14.11 -6.73
CA THR A 464 1.77 -14.08 -6.16
C THR A 464 2.31 -12.65 -6.14
N THR A 465 2.13 -11.86 -7.20
CA THR A 465 2.59 -10.46 -7.21
C THR A 465 1.86 -9.60 -6.21
N LYS A 466 0.53 -9.76 -6.03
CA LYS A 466 -0.25 -9.10 -4.98
C LYS A 466 0.34 -9.37 -3.57
N ALA A 467 0.71 -10.61 -3.27
CA ALA A 467 1.30 -10.96 -1.98
C ALA A 467 2.71 -10.36 -1.80
N VAL A 468 3.56 -10.47 -2.81
CA VAL A 468 4.94 -9.99 -2.80
C VAL A 468 5.01 -8.47 -2.65
N THR A 469 4.15 -7.73 -3.33
CA THR A 469 4.09 -6.26 -3.26
C THR A 469 3.58 -5.77 -1.90
N LYS A 470 2.67 -6.50 -1.26
CA LYS A 470 2.23 -6.22 0.12
C LYS A 470 3.38 -6.42 1.11
N GLY A 471 4.19 -7.47 0.96
CA GLY A 471 5.38 -7.68 1.78
C GLY A 471 6.39 -6.52 1.68
N TYR A 472 6.64 -6.03 0.47
CA TYR A 472 7.44 -4.83 0.24
C TYR A 472 6.81 -3.58 0.88
N ALA A 473 5.51 -3.36 0.68
CA ALA A 473 4.79 -2.20 1.24
C ALA A 473 4.86 -2.16 2.77
N ILE A 474 4.72 -3.32 3.42
CA ILE A 474 4.79 -3.43 4.89
C ILE A 474 6.22 -3.15 5.38
N GLY A 475 7.23 -3.76 4.77
CA GLY A 475 8.63 -3.55 5.14
C GLY A 475 9.06 -2.09 4.99
N SER A 476 8.71 -1.46 3.87
CA SER A 476 9.01 -0.04 3.63
C SER A 476 8.22 0.89 4.55
N ALA A 477 6.94 0.57 4.85
CA ALA A 477 6.14 1.35 5.79
C ALA A 477 6.67 1.27 7.23
N GLY A 478 7.09 0.09 7.69
CA GLY A 478 7.70 -0.08 9.01
C GLY A 478 9.00 0.71 9.17
N LEU A 479 9.90 0.61 8.18
CA LEU A 479 11.14 1.39 8.18
C LEU A 479 10.88 2.90 8.01
N GLY A 480 9.94 3.31 7.15
CA GLY A 480 9.53 4.71 6.98
C GLY A 480 8.95 5.30 8.26
N ALA A 481 8.14 4.52 8.99
CA ALA A 481 7.63 4.94 10.28
C ALA A 481 8.73 5.05 11.36
N LEU A 482 9.77 4.23 11.29
CA LEU A 482 10.95 4.38 12.15
C LEU A 482 11.68 5.70 11.88
N VAL A 483 11.74 6.14 10.62
CA VAL A 483 12.28 7.46 10.24
C VAL A 483 11.40 8.59 10.80
N LEU A 484 10.07 8.45 10.74
CA LEU A 484 9.12 9.40 11.35
C LEU A 484 9.28 9.46 12.87
N PHE A 485 9.44 8.31 13.53
CA PHE A 485 9.70 8.25 14.96
C PHE A 485 11.03 8.95 15.31
N ALA A 486 12.08 8.72 14.52
CA ALA A 486 13.35 9.41 14.69
C ALA A 486 13.16 10.95 14.52
N ALA A 487 12.37 11.38 13.54
CA ALA A 487 12.03 12.78 13.37
C ALA A 487 11.29 13.35 14.59
N TYR A 488 10.35 12.61 15.18
CA TYR A 488 9.65 13.01 16.40
C TYR A 488 10.63 13.21 17.57
N VAL A 489 11.57 12.30 17.78
CA VAL A 489 12.56 12.38 18.86
C VAL A 489 13.51 13.57 18.65
N GLU A 490 13.99 13.75 17.42
CA GLU A 490 14.91 14.85 17.10
C GLU A 490 14.21 16.22 17.12
N ASP A 491 12.93 16.30 16.72
CA ASP A 491 12.12 17.51 16.84
C ASP A 491 11.92 17.94 18.31
N ILE A 492 11.70 16.99 19.23
CA ILE A 492 11.65 17.29 20.67
C ILE A 492 12.96 17.94 21.12
N LYS A 493 14.12 17.38 20.72
CA LYS A 493 15.42 17.93 21.06
C LYS A 493 15.63 19.31 20.45
N HIS A 494 15.22 19.49 19.19
CA HIS A 494 15.29 20.77 18.50
C HIS A 494 14.50 21.85 19.27
N PHE A 495 13.22 21.60 19.54
CA PHE A 495 12.39 22.56 20.28
C PHE A 495 12.84 22.81 21.71
N SER A 496 13.49 21.82 22.37
CA SER A 496 14.10 21.99 23.68
C SER A 496 15.24 23.01 23.65
N GLY A 497 15.94 23.17 22.53
CA GLY A 497 17.02 24.14 22.34
C GLY A 497 16.59 25.51 21.80
N VAL A 498 15.32 25.67 21.39
CA VAL A 498 14.81 26.93 20.82
C VAL A 498 14.29 27.84 21.92
N ALA A 499 14.89 29.02 22.05
CA ALA A 499 14.46 30.03 23.02
C ALA A 499 13.01 30.50 22.71
N GLY A 500 12.15 30.54 23.72
CA GLY A 500 10.75 30.92 23.60
C GLY A 500 9.81 29.81 23.16
N SER A 501 10.29 28.62 22.84
CA SER A 501 9.45 27.44 22.66
C SER A 501 8.81 27.01 23.99
N LYS A 502 7.58 26.51 23.96
CA LYS A 502 6.96 25.91 25.15
C LYS A 502 7.66 24.62 25.63
N LEU A 503 8.56 24.09 24.82
CA LEU A 503 9.40 22.94 25.15
C LEU A 503 10.84 23.33 25.53
N GLU A 504 11.17 24.63 25.67
CA GLU A 504 12.50 25.10 26.01
C GLU A 504 13.01 24.43 27.32
N GLY A 505 14.20 23.84 27.26
CA GLY A 505 14.82 23.16 28.37
C GLY A 505 14.22 21.79 28.76
N ILE A 506 13.20 21.33 28.06
CA ILE A 506 12.59 20.03 28.30
C ILE A 506 13.47 18.92 27.74
N VAL A 507 13.92 17.99 28.58
CA VAL A 507 14.66 16.79 28.19
C VAL A 507 13.76 15.58 28.36
N VAL A 508 13.49 14.91 27.23
CA VAL A 508 12.69 13.67 27.19
C VAL A 508 13.63 12.49 27.00
N THR A 509 13.53 11.50 27.89
CA THR A 509 14.24 10.23 27.77
C THR A 509 13.25 9.08 27.64
N PHE A 510 13.60 8.11 26.82
CA PHE A 510 12.79 6.90 26.60
C PHE A 510 13.34 5.73 27.40
N ASP A 511 13.46 5.92 28.71
CA ASP A 511 13.95 4.92 29.64
C ASP A 511 12.85 3.89 29.95
N LEU A 512 13.17 2.60 29.77
CA LEU A 512 12.24 1.51 30.04
C LEU A 512 11.86 1.32 31.50
N SER A 513 12.61 1.92 32.42
CA SER A 513 12.25 1.98 33.86
C SER A 513 11.15 3.01 34.14
N ASN A 514 10.91 3.94 33.22
CA ASN A 514 9.85 4.94 33.35
C ASN A 514 8.46 4.31 33.04
N PRO A 515 7.52 4.30 34.02
CA PRO A 515 6.22 3.67 33.81
C PRO A 515 5.40 4.32 32.69
N TYR A 516 5.58 5.60 32.40
CA TYR A 516 4.86 6.27 31.29
C TYR A 516 5.36 5.80 29.91
N VAL A 517 6.65 5.46 29.80
CA VAL A 517 7.21 4.82 28.58
C VAL A 517 6.60 3.43 28.41
N VAL A 518 6.52 2.65 29.47
CA VAL A 518 5.90 1.31 29.45
C VAL A 518 4.43 1.38 29.08
N VAL A 519 3.68 2.34 29.63
CA VAL A 519 2.26 2.60 29.27
C VAL A 519 2.15 2.94 27.79
N GLY A 520 3.00 3.82 27.28
CA GLY A 520 3.03 4.15 25.86
C GLY A 520 3.27 2.93 24.96
N LEU A 521 4.29 2.11 25.29
CA LEU A 521 4.58 0.87 24.56
C LEU A 521 3.40 -0.11 24.55
N LEU A 522 2.73 -0.30 25.69
CA LEU A 522 1.59 -1.22 25.81
C LEU A 522 0.40 -0.72 24.97
N ILE A 523 0.08 0.57 25.05
CA ILE A 523 -1.00 1.15 24.24
C ILE A 523 -0.63 1.04 22.76
N GLY A 524 0.59 1.40 22.37
CA GLY A 524 1.06 1.29 20.99
C GLY A 524 1.02 -0.14 20.47
N GLY A 525 1.42 -1.12 21.29
CA GLY A 525 1.36 -2.53 20.93
C GLY A 525 -0.07 -3.07 20.77
N MET A 526 -1.02 -2.54 21.54
CA MET A 526 -2.43 -2.92 21.48
C MET A 526 -3.11 -2.42 20.19
N LEU A 527 -2.78 -1.22 19.73
CA LEU A 527 -3.50 -0.53 18.64
C LEU A 527 -3.58 -1.34 17.33
N PRO A 528 -2.51 -1.96 16.81
CA PRO A 528 -2.59 -2.75 15.57
C PRO A 528 -3.51 -3.97 15.69
N TYR A 529 -3.53 -4.64 16.84
CA TYR A 529 -4.45 -5.75 17.10
C TYR A 529 -5.91 -5.29 17.13
N LEU A 530 -6.18 -4.20 17.86
CA LEU A 530 -7.53 -3.64 17.95
C LEU A 530 -8.02 -3.18 16.56
N PHE A 531 -7.19 -2.48 15.81
CA PHE A 531 -7.48 -2.03 14.46
C PHE A 531 -7.72 -3.21 13.50
N GLY A 532 -6.85 -4.23 13.52
CA GLY A 532 -7.01 -5.43 12.73
C GLY A 532 -8.29 -6.19 13.07
N SER A 533 -8.62 -6.32 14.37
CA SER A 533 -9.87 -6.91 14.83
C SER A 533 -11.11 -6.17 14.28
N MET A 534 -11.10 -4.83 14.33
CA MET A 534 -12.19 -4.03 13.78
C MET A 534 -12.34 -4.25 12.27
N GLY A 535 -11.23 -4.32 11.51
CA GLY A 535 -11.23 -4.61 10.08
C GLY A 535 -11.81 -5.99 9.76
N MET A 536 -11.38 -7.02 10.50
CA MET A 536 -11.89 -8.39 10.35
C MET A 536 -13.39 -8.47 10.61
N GLN A 537 -13.86 -7.87 11.72
CA GLN A 537 -15.28 -7.85 12.07
C GLN A 537 -16.11 -7.06 11.04
N ALA A 538 -15.57 -5.99 10.49
CA ALA A 538 -16.21 -5.19 9.45
C ALA A 538 -16.45 -6.02 8.18
N VAL A 539 -15.47 -6.80 7.74
CA VAL A 539 -15.61 -7.72 6.61
C VAL A 539 -16.67 -8.78 6.90
N GLY A 540 -16.66 -9.37 8.11
CA GLY A 540 -17.65 -10.36 8.52
C GLY A 540 -19.09 -9.82 8.47
N ARG A 541 -19.30 -8.56 8.95
CA ARG A 541 -20.62 -7.92 8.90
C ARG A 541 -21.03 -7.55 7.46
N ALA A 542 -20.10 -7.05 6.67
CA ALA A 542 -20.36 -6.70 5.27
C ALA A 542 -20.67 -7.95 4.43
N GLY A 543 -19.89 -9.03 4.57
CA GLY A 543 -20.14 -10.32 3.93
C GLY A 543 -21.46 -10.94 4.36
N GLY A 544 -21.80 -10.87 5.65
CA GLY A 544 -23.11 -11.31 6.15
C GLY A 544 -24.29 -10.56 5.49
N ALA A 545 -24.15 -9.25 5.27
CA ALA A 545 -25.17 -8.45 4.56
C ALA A 545 -25.32 -8.90 3.09
N VAL A 546 -24.19 -9.20 2.42
CA VAL A 546 -24.18 -9.74 1.05
C VAL A 546 -24.90 -11.10 1.02
N VAL A 547 -24.57 -12.02 1.91
CA VAL A 547 -25.23 -13.35 2.03
C VAL A 547 -26.75 -13.19 2.13
N VAL A 548 -27.22 -12.32 3.01
CA VAL A 548 -28.67 -12.07 3.19
C VAL A 548 -29.32 -11.54 1.92
N GLU A 549 -28.67 -10.61 1.23
CA GLU A 549 -29.21 -10.04 -0.03
C GLU A 549 -29.20 -11.06 -1.17
N VAL A 550 -28.13 -11.85 -1.32
CA VAL A 550 -28.06 -12.92 -2.36
C VAL A 550 -29.15 -13.95 -2.14
N ARG A 551 -29.31 -14.45 -0.89
CA ARG A 551 -30.41 -15.38 -0.55
C ARG A 551 -31.78 -14.78 -0.82
N ARG A 552 -31.98 -13.48 -0.51
CA ARG A 552 -33.22 -12.76 -0.82
C ARG A 552 -33.51 -12.76 -2.33
N GLN A 553 -32.50 -12.49 -3.16
CA GLN A 553 -32.66 -12.46 -4.60
C GLN A 553 -32.97 -13.85 -5.16
N PHE A 554 -32.29 -14.90 -4.73
CA PHE A 554 -32.57 -16.29 -5.15
C PHE A 554 -34.00 -16.72 -4.78
N LYS A 555 -34.45 -16.36 -3.58
CA LYS A 555 -35.83 -16.66 -3.14
C LYS A 555 -36.88 -15.86 -3.92
N LYS A 556 -36.66 -14.56 -4.11
CA LYS A 556 -37.63 -13.67 -4.77
C LYS A 556 -37.70 -13.87 -6.27
N TYR A 557 -36.56 -14.25 -6.87
CA TYR A 557 -36.40 -14.38 -8.32
C TYR A 557 -35.86 -15.77 -8.71
N PRO A 558 -36.68 -16.84 -8.62
CA PRO A 558 -36.22 -18.22 -8.93
C PRO A 558 -35.70 -18.42 -10.35
N GLY A 559 -36.00 -17.49 -11.27
CA GLY A 559 -35.48 -17.47 -12.63
C GLY A 559 -33.97 -17.24 -12.72
N ILE A 560 -33.36 -16.67 -11.69
CA ILE A 560 -31.91 -16.43 -11.64
C ILE A 560 -31.16 -17.77 -11.72
N MET A 561 -31.46 -18.71 -10.83
CA MET A 561 -30.80 -20.03 -10.80
C MET A 561 -30.99 -20.83 -12.11
N LYS A 562 -32.09 -20.58 -12.85
CA LYS A 562 -32.37 -21.19 -14.13
C LYS A 562 -31.73 -20.44 -15.31
N GLY A 563 -30.99 -19.34 -15.06
CA GLY A 563 -30.40 -18.51 -16.12
C GLY A 563 -31.41 -17.72 -16.97
N LYS A 564 -32.67 -17.62 -16.51
CA LYS A 564 -33.77 -16.94 -17.24
C LYS A 564 -33.97 -15.49 -16.81
N GLN A 565 -33.35 -15.08 -15.69
CA GLN A 565 -33.46 -13.73 -15.13
C GLN A 565 -32.09 -13.29 -14.63
N LYS A 566 -31.71 -12.02 -14.88
CA LYS A 566 -30.47 -11.45 -14.36
C LYS A 566 -30.64 -11.03 -12.90
N PRO A 567 -29.60 -11.19 -12.07
CA PRO A 567 -29.55 -10.61 -10.73
C PRO A 567 -29.58 -9.09 -10.75
N ASP A 568 -29.95 -8.48 -9.63
CA ASP A 568 -29.82 -7.07 -9.37
C ASP A 568 -28.42 -6.77 -8.77
N TYR A 569 -27.41 -6.66 -9.65
CA TYR A 569 -26.03 -6.40 -9.27
C TYR A 569 -25.85 -5.01 -8.63
N ALA A 570 -26.56 -3.99 -9.17
CA ALA A 570 -26.41 -2.60 -8.74
C ALA A 570 -26.82 -2.42 -7.27
N LYS A 571 -27.90 -3.09 -6.86
CA LYS A 571 -28.35 -3.06 -5.47
C LYS A 571 -27.31 -3.64 -4.52
N LEU A 572 -26.61 -4.68 -4.92
CA LEU A 572 -25.61 -5.32 -4.07
C LEU A 572 -24.37 -4.43 -3.93
N VAL A 573 -23.89 -3.84 -5.01
CA VAL A 573 -22.78 -2.87 -4.99
C VAL A 573 -23.12 -1.68 -4.08
N ASP A 574 -24.34 -1.14 -4.18
CA ASP A 574 -24.76 -0.01 -3.35
C ASP A 574 -24.84 -0.37 -1.86
N LEU A 575 -25.46 -1.50 -1.53
CA LEU A 575 -25.54 -2.02 -0.16
C LEU A 575 -24.15 -2.18 0.45
N LEU A 576 -23.25 -2.81 -0.28
CA LEU A 576 -21.90 -3.10 0.18
C LEU A 576 -21.05 -1.82 0.33
N THR A 577 -21.18 -0.88 -0.61
CA THR A 577 -20.51 0.43 -0.52
C THR A 577 -20.94 1.17 0.76
N LEU A 578 -22.24 1.16 1.05
CA LEU A 578 -22.77 1.81 2.26
C LEU A 578 -22.28 1.12 3.53
N ALA A 579 -22.24 -0.22 3.54
CA ALA A 579 -21.71 -1.00 4.65
C ALA A 579 -20.22 -0.68 4.88
N ALA A 580 -19.39 -0.72 3.84
CA ALA A 580 -17.97 -0.43 3.92
C ALA A 580 -17.69 0.99 4.48
N ILE A 581 -18.43 2.01 4.00
CA ILE A 581 -18.29 3.38 4.49
C ILE A 581 -18.63 3.50 5.99
N ARG A 582 -19.66 2.83 6.45
CA ARG A 582 -20.05 2.88 7.88
C ARG A 582 -19.04 2.18 8.77
N GLU A 583 -18.57 1.02 8.32
CA GLU A 583 -17.66 0.17 9.10
C GLU A 583 -16.23 0.75 9.20
N MET A 584 -15.79 1.57 8.24
CA MET A 584 -14.45 2.15 8.28
C MET A 584 -14.32 3.38 9.21
N ILE A 585 -15.43 4.04 9.63
CA ILE A 585 -15.38 5.31 10.37
C ILE A 585 -14.61 5.15 11.68
N ILE A 586 -15.03 4.22 12.53
CA ILE A 586 -14.42 4.03 13.87
C ILE A 586 -12.96 3.59 13.77
N PRO A 587 -12.59 2.57 12.98
CA PRO A 587 -11.19 2.19 12.85
C PRO A 587 -10.30 3.32 12.31
N SER A 588 -10.80 4.15 11.36
CA SER A 588 -10.01 5.26 10.81
C SER A 588 -9.75 6.38 11.81
N LEU A 589 -10.61 6.57 12.81
CA LEU A 589 -10.40 7.54 13.88
C LEU A 589 -9.35 7.08 14.90
N LEU A 590 -9.16 5.77 15.07
CA LEU A 590 -8.27 5.21 16.09
C LEU A 590 -6.83 5.73 15.98
N PRO A 591 -6.12 5.67 14.83
CA PRO A 591 -4.75 6.15 14.71
C PRO A 591 -4.62 7.68 14.81
N VAL A 592 -5.67 8.42 14.48
CA VAL A 592 -5.67 9.89 14.58
C VAL A 592 -5.86 10.34 16.03
N LEU A 593 -6.80 9.73 16.75
CA LEU A 593 -7.13 10.15 18.11
C LEU A 593 -6.17 9.59 19.16
N SER A 594 -5.56 8.43 18.94
CA SER A 594 -4.75 7.77 19.96
C SER A 594 -3.56 8.60 20.45
N PRO A 595 -2.70 9.25 19.63
CA PRO A 595 -1.61 10.08 20.11
C PRO A 595 -2.12 11.32 20.85
N ILE A 596 -3.21 11.91 20.39
CA ILE A 596 -3.82 13.10 20.99
C ILE A 596 -4.37 12.76 22.37
N VAL A 597 -5.20 11.72 22.46
CA VAL A 597 -5.82 11.30 23.73
C VAL A 597 -4.75 10.89 24.73
N LEU A 598 -3.77 10.09 24.31
CA LEU A 598 -2.68 9.66 25.18
C LEU A 598 -1.89 10.87 25.72
N TYR A 599 -1.54 11.82 24.85
CA TYR A 599 -0.84 13.03 25.26
C TYR A 599 -1.59 13.78 26.37
N PHE A 600 -2.86 14.12 26.16
CA PHE A 600 -3.62 14.91 27.14
C PHE A 600 -3.93 14.15 28.42
N VAL A 601 -4.18 12.85 28.37
CA VAL A 601 -4.38 12.01 29.56
C VAL A 601 -3.11 11.95 30.40
N ILE A 602 -1.95 11.68 29.77
CA ILE A 602 -0.69 11.62 30.53
C ILE A 602 -0.23 13.01 30.98
N LEU A 603 -0.48 14.06 30.21
CA LEU A 603 -0.22 15.43 30.61
C LEU A 603 -0.92 15.78 31.94
N ALA A 604 -2.17 15.36 32.09
CA ALA A 604 -2.95 15.60 33.31
C ALA A 604 -2.47 14.80 34.51
N ILE A 605 -1.82 13.66 34.30
CA ILE A 605 -1.39 12.75 35.38
C ILE A 605 0.08 12.95 35.72
N GLY A 606 0.96 13.03 34.73
CA GLY A 606 2.43 12.96 34.85
C GLY A 606 3.17 14.20 34.34
N GLY A 607 2.45 15.16 33.77
CA GLY A 607 3.05 16.37 33.19
C GLY A 607 3.63 16.18 31.80
N GLN A 608 4.18 17.26 31.25
CA GLN A 608 4.56 17.37 29.84
C GLN A 608 5.66 16.40 29.41
N VAL A 609 6.69 16.21 30.22
CA VAL A 609 7.81 15.28 29.95
C VAL A 609 7.28 13.84 29.82
N ALA A 610 6.43 13.43 30.77
CA ALA A 610 5.82 12.10 30.77
C ALA A 610 4.89 11.91 29.57
N ALA A 611 4.12 12.93 29.20
CA ALA A 611 3.22 12.87 28.05
C ALA A 611 3.99 12.69 26.73
N LEU A 612 5.04 13.47 26.50
CA LEU A 612 5.90 13.35 25.31
C LEU A 612 6.60 11.98 25.25
N ALA A 613 7.11 11.49 26.40
CA ALA A 613 7.75 10.17 26.49
C ALA A 613 6.75 9.04 26.19
N ALA A 614 5.52 9.12 26.73
CA ALA A 614 4.49 8.12 26.50
C ALA A 614 4.03 8.09 25.02
N VAL A 615 3.85 9.26 24.38
CA VAL A 615 3.51 9.31 22.95
C VAL A 615 4.62 8.71 22.10
N GLY A 616 5.90 9.10 22.30
CA GLY A 616 7.01 8.51 21.54
C GLY A 616 7.13 7.00 21.75
N ALA A 617 6.95 6.51 22.97
CA ALA A 617 6.91 5.07 23.26
C ALA A 617 5.73 4.37 22.57
N MET A 618 4.56 5.01 22.52
CA MET A 618 3.39 4.50 21.77
C MET A 618 3.70 4.37 20.27
N LEU A 619 4.36 5.37 19.67
CA LEU A 619 4.74 5.30 18.25
C LEU A 619 5.62 4.09 17.98
N LEU A 620 6.63 3.83 18.83
CA LEU A 620 7.50 2.67 18.69
C LEU A 620 6.72 1.36 18.86
N GLY A 621 5.81 1.28 19.84
CA GLY A 621 4.93 0.14 20.06
C GLY A 621 4.05 -0.15 18.83
N VAL A 622 3.46 0.88 18.23
CA VAL A 622 2.65 0.77 16.99
C VAL A 622 3.49 0.26 15.83
N ILE A 623 4.72 0.76 15.66
CA ILE A 623 5.61 0.35 14.56
C ILE A 623 5.97 -1.13 14.69
N ILE A 624 6.46 -1.54 15.85
CA ILE A 624 6.92 -2.91 16.08
C ILE A 624 5.76 -3.90 15.93
N THR A 625 4.69 -3.70 16.70
CA THR A 625 3.55 -4.63 16.67
C THR A 625 2.83 -4.59 15.34
N GLY A 626 2.68 -3.40 14.75
CA GLY A 626 2.06 -3.23 13.44
C GLY A 626 2.81 -3.95 12.33
N LEU A 627 4.14 -3.91 12.34
CA LEU A 627 4.96 -4.65 11.39
C LEU A 627 4.70 -6.16 11.47
N PHE A 628 4.75 -6.74 12.68
CA PHE A 628 4.50 -8.17 12.87
C PHE A 628 3.07 -8.57 12.49
N VAL A 629 2.07 -7.79 12.91
CA VAL A 629 0.65 -8.05 12.58
C VAL A 629 0.43 -7.99 11.08
N ALA A 630 0.93 -6.96 10.40
CA ALA A 630 0.73 -6.78 8.97
C ALA A 630 1.42 -7.89 8.15
N VAL A 631 2.68 -8.26 8.47
CA VAL A 631 3.40 -9.35 7.80
C VAL A 631 2.69 -10.69 8.03
N SER A 632 2.32 -10.98 9.28
CA SER A 632 1.62 -12.22 9.65
C SER A 632 0.32 -12.35 8.84
N MET A 633 -0.52 -11.32 8.85
CA MET A 633 -1.81 -11.35 8.18
C MET A 633 -1.68 -11.47 6.65
N THR A 634 -0.82 -10.68 6.04
CA THR A 634 -0.70 -10.68 4.56
C THR A 634 -0.06 -11.94 4.02
N ALA A 635 1.03 -12.42 4.63
CA ALA A 635 1.70 -13.64 4.21
C ALA A 635 0.84 -14.89 4.48
N GLY A 636 0.20 -14.95 5.66
CA GLY A 636 -0.70 -16.06 6.01
C GLY A 636 -1.92 -16.15 5.11
N GLY A 637 -2.60 -15.02 4.87
CA GLY A 637 -3.74 -14.97 3.97
C GLY A 637 -3.38 -15.34 2.53
N GLY A 638 -2.23 -14.84 2.03
CA GLY A 638 -1.72 -15.21 0.71
C GLY A 638 -1.35 -16.70 0.60
N ALA A 639 -0.84 -17.29 1.68
CA ALA A 639 -0.53 -18.71 1.71
C ALA A 639 -1.81 -19.59 1.69
N TRP A 640 -2.91 -19.18 2.35
CA TRP A 640 -4.20 -19.87 2.28
C TRP A 640 -4.80 -19.84 0.88
N ASP A 641 -4.84 -18.68 0.25
CA ASP A 641 -5.37 -18.50 -1.10
C ASP A 641 -4.61 -19.38 -2.11
N ASN A 642 -3.28 -19.31 -2.09
CA ASN A 642 -2.46 -20.12 -2.99
C ASN A 642 -2.48 -21.63 -2.63
N ALA A 643 -2.77 -22.01 -1.39
CA ALA A 643 -3.02 -23.41 -1.06
C ALA A 643 -4.33 -23.93 -1.68
N LYS A 644 -5.40 -23.10 -1.74
CA LYS A 644 -6.63 -23.40 -2.47
C LYS A 644 -6.32 -23.61 -3.97
N LYS A 645 -5.61 -22.67 -4.59
CA LYS A 645 -5.23 -22.78 -6.01
C LYS A 645 -4.34 -23.98 -6.31
N TYR A 646 -3.40 -24.32 -5.43
CA TYR A 646 -2.58 -25.53 -5.56
C TYR A 646 -3.43 -26.82 -5.58
N ILE A 647 -4.51 -26.86 -4.80
CA ILE A 647 -5.45 -27.98 -4.83
C ILE A 647 -6.28 -27.96 -6.13
N GLU A 648 -6.77 -26.79 -6.55
CA GLU A 648 -7.54 -26.62 -7.78
C GLU A 648 -6.76 -27.07 -9.03
N ASP A 649 -5.45 -26.92 -9.03
CA ASP A 649 -4.53 -27.41 -10.09
C ASP A 649 -4.43 -28.95 -10.19
N GLY A 650 -5.22 -29.68 -9.41
CA GLY A 650 -5.33 -31.15 -9.45
C GLY A 650 -4.60 -31.85 -8.30
N ASN A 651 -3.97 -31.15 -7.38
CA ASN A 651 -3.33 -31.74 -6.21
C ASN A 651 -4.39 -32.13 -5.15
N HIS A 652 -4.10 -33.15 -4.34
CA HIS A 652 -4.95 -33.58 -3.22
C HIS A 652 -6.44 -33.83 -3.58
N GLY A 653 -6.71 -34.28 -4.80
CA GLY A 653 -8.06 -34.59 -5.29
C GLY A 653 -8.69 -33.51 -6.16
N GLY A 654 -8.06 -32.36 -6.32
CA GLY A 654 -8.48 -31.30 -7.23
C GLY A 654 -9.75 -30.54 -6.80
N LYS A 655 -10.25 -29.73 -7.71
CA LYS A 655 -11.43 -28.89 -7.50
C LYS A 655 -12.68 -29.74 -7.17
N GLY A 656 -13.40 -29.37 -6.10
CA GLY A 656 -14.60 -30.07 -5.62
C GLY A 656 -14.33 -31.19 -4.61
N SER A 657 -13.07 -31.57 -4.35
CA SER A 657 -12.70 -32.54 -3.32
C SER A 657 -12.96 -32.01 -1.88
N GLU A 658 -12.95 -32.89 -0.87
CA GLU A 658 -13.04 -32.45 0.52
C GLU A 658 -11.87 -31.58 0.95
N ALA A 659 -10.67 -31.84 0.42
CA ALA A 659 -9.50 -30.99 0.61
C ALA A 659 -9.72 -29.59 0.01
N HIS A 660 -10.34 -29.48 -1.17
CA HIS A 660 -10.70 -28.20 -1.76
C HIS A 660 -11.70 -27.43 -0.88
N LYS A 661 -12.74 -28.08 -0.36
CA LYS A 661 -13.71 -27.42 0.53
C LYS A 661 -13.05 -26.91 1.82
N ALA A 662 -12.13 -27.68 2.39
CA ALA A 662 -11.36 -27.25 3.55
C ALA A 662 -10.44 -26.05 3.21
N ALA A 663 -9.82 -26.04 2.02
CA ALA A 663 -8.98 -24.95 1.55
C ALA A 663 -9.80 -23.67 1.30
N VAL A 664 -11.02 -23.77 0.75
CA VAL A 664 -11.95 -22.62 0.62
C VAL A 664 -12.28 -22.02 1.98
N THR A 665 -12.46 -22.83 3.02
CA THR A 665 -12.66 -22.31 4.39
C THR A 665 -11.45 -21.52 4.88
N GLY A 666 -10.24 -22.02 4.64
CA GLY A 666 -9.01 -21.31 5.00
C GLY A 666 -8.84 -20.01 4.24
N ASP A 667 -9.13 -20.00 2.95
CA ASP A 667 -9.09 -18.80 2.11
C ASP A 667 -10.11 -17.75 2.57
N THR A 668 -11.34 -18.16 2.90
CA THR A 668 -12.36 -17.27 3.49
C THR A 668 -11.90 -16.61 4.80
N VAL A 669 -11.08 -17.29 5.62
CA VAL A 669 -10.43 -16.69 6.80
C VAL A 669 -9.26 -15.81 6.40
N GLY A 670 -8.48 -16.23 5.40
CA GLY A 670 -7.31 -15.55 4.89
C GLY A 670 -7.61 -14.24 4.14
N ASP A 671 -8.76 -14.15 3.49
CA ASP A 671 -9.17 -12.98 2.70
C ASP A 671 -9.19 -11.67 3.49
N PRO A 672 -9.92 -11.55 4.60
CA PRO A 672 -9.87 -10.33 5.41
C PRO A 672 -8.48 -10.10 6.03
N TYR A 673 -7.68 -11.16 6.23
CA TYR A 673 -6.28 -11.04 6.67
C TYR A 673 -5.43 -10.34 5.63
N LYS A 674 -5.35 -10.88 4.40
CA LYS A 674 -4.40 -10.43 3.36
C LYS A 674 -4.81 -9.14 2.66
N ASP A 675 -6.12 -8.84 2.58
CA ASP A 675 -6.63 -7.78 1.71
C ASP A 675 -7.34 -6.64 2.47
N THR A 676 -7.64 -6.81 3.76
CA THR A 676 -8.28 -5.77 4.58
C THR A 676 -7.45 -5.42 5.80
N ALA A 677 -7.41 -6.28 6.81
CA ALA A 677 -6.82 -5.97 8.11
C ALA A 677 -5.29 -5.79 8.02
N GLY A 678 -4.59 -6.74 7.42
CA GLY A 678 -3.13 -6.69 7.29
C GLY A 678 -2.63 -5.45 6.56
N PRO A 679 -3.05 -5.21 5.32
CA PRO A 679 -2.60 -4.04 4.57
C PRO A 679 -3.05 -2.70 5.17
N ALA A 680 -4.21 -2.62 5.84
CA ALA A 680 -4.69 -1.38 6.44
C ALA A 680 -3.89 -0.97 7.70
N VAL A 681 -3.11 -1.88 8.29
CA VAL A 681 -2.15 -1.54 9.36
C VAL A 681 -1.04 -0.61 8.84
N ASN A 682 -0.67 -0.66 7.54
CA ASN A 682 0.35 0.22 6.97
C ASN A 682 0.00 1.72 7.10
N PRO A 683 -1.13 2.21 6.57
CA PRO A 683 -1.52 3.61 6.78
C PRO A 683 -1.78 3.92 8.26
N MET A 684 -2.27 2.98 9.06
CA MET A 684 -2.45 3.17 10.48
C MET A 684 -1.14 3.53 11.19
N ILE A 685 -0.05 2.80 10.93
CA ILE A 685 1.27 3.07 11.52
C ILE A 685 1.75 4.47 11.14
N LYS A 686 1.65 4.83 9.86
CA LYS A 686 2.14 6.11 9.34
C LYS A 686 1.34 7.29 9.87
N ILE A 687 0.01 7.22 9.80
CA ILE A 687 -0.87 8.31 10.24
C ILE A 687 -0.71 8.60 11.75
N THR A 688 -0.53 7.55 12.57
CA THR A 688 -0.28 7.72 14.01
C THR A 688 1.02 8.52 14.24
N ASN A 689 2.08 8.22 13.50
CA ASN A 689 3.36 8.92 13.60
C ASN A 689 3.27 10.38 13.09
N ILE A 690 2.58 10.61 11.97
CA ILE A 690 2.40 11.95 11.40
C ILE A 690 1.57 12.83 12.33
N VAL A 691 0.49 12.29 12.90
CA VAL A 691 -0.35 13.04 13.85
C VAL A 691 0.46 13.42 15.10
N ALA A 692 1.35 12.55 15.58
CA ALA A 692 2.23 12.87 16.71
C ALA A 692 3.21 14.01 16.37
N LEU A 693 3.78 14.05 15.14
CA LEU A 693 4.62 15.16 14.69
C LEU A 693 3.84 16.47 14.59
N LEU A 694 2.63 16.45 14.03
CA LEU A 694 1.77 17.63 13.97
C LEU A 694 1.36 18.10 15.37
N LEU A 695 1.00 17.17 16.26
CA LEU A 695 0.70 17.46 17.66
C LEU A 695 1.89 18.13 18.35
N LEU A 696 3.10 17.61 18.14
CA LEU A 696 4.32 18.19 18.70
C LEU A 696 4.54 19.63 18.21
N ALA A 697 4.33 19.92 16.94
CA ALA A 697 4.45 21.27 16.38
C ALA A 697 3.45 22.25 17.04
N VAL A 698 2.22 21.80 17.32
CA VAL A 698 1.19 22.61 18.03
C VAL A 698 1.60 22.85 19.49
N ILE A 699 2.17 21.84 20.14
CA ILE A 699 2.55 21.92 21.57
C ILE A 699 3.77 22.84 21.72
N ALA A 700 4.71 22.80 20.79
CA ALA A 700 5.95 23.58 20.84
C ALA A 700 5.76 25.09 20.53
N GLY A 701 4.80 25.42 19.67
CA GLY A 701 4.41 26.81 19.34
C GLY A 701 3.46 27.34 20.37
#